data_9fdf16a0eeae56d48bc4e6821044bce8
#
_entry.id   9fdf16a0eeae56d48bc4e6821044bce8
#
_cell.length_a   1.000
_cell.length_b   1.000
_cell.length_c   1.000
_cell.angle_alpha   90.00
_cell.angle_beta   90.00
_cell.angle_gamma   90.00
#
_symmetry.space_group_name_H-M   'P 1'
#
loop_
_entity.id
_entity.type
_entity.pdbx_description
1 polymer ?
#
loop_
_entity_poly.entity_id
_entity_poly.type
_entity_poly.pdbx_seq_one_letter_code
_entity_poly.pdbx_strand_id
1 'polypeptide(L)'
;MTYRPDIDGLRAVAVIAVILFHLNTNWLPGGFLGVDIFFVISGYLIGGILYRELSTGTFSLKRFYLRRMRRILPAFFAVVVFTLIVGAQLMVPGSDEWNTARSSAKWSVFFGGNFFSALNTDYFAPTVEVQPLNHLWSLAVEEQFYFIYPLILWAIMGIIKRILPPASSSLTRCVNVVLTALAIASFALAFLPISLHGTALVPYYLPHLRFGELLIGAILAVAVAQGNLQPSAKTATFVGSLSILVLIACLVLPFPNTTPWFPGFAAALPCIASAGIIYAGARPYWFASALSHRAVVFVGKISYSLYLWHWPLLAFAHYALGRELSNTVLAATALLIVLLSLASYHLIEQPLRHLQWSFGRTGLVYYLLPTLLVAGLYMQGRKMPTEMEQFVSCGVPRGTEKVLTYTTIGKQNNTPNVLIVGNSYTIQLRDFFDKVAKAEGWCGILSGVSGTFPHHLEKQKPISREEFQKIYDNISLTGDWDKELNNLRSQRIISDLPKFKTIIISLNWWHPETYSKALPEVLSTIGFLHKQGKHIIVVNSCMSYNTARLAETYCSVRQKTVTLSALQSENYLRGTAYHLGENRVQATKQAINTRFPQVEWLDLVPFIPHSLLHNGKSILCNPTHINIYGANYLADRFIESGQHLIAPVPSSHSR
;
A
#
# COMPACT_ATOMS: atom_id res chain seq x y z
N MET A 1 32.89 -15.52 15.86
CA MET A 1 33.27 -14.62 14.78
C MET A 1 33.96 -13.42 15.41
N THR A 2 35.11 -13.03 14.91
CA THR A 2 35.71 -11.73 15.23
C THR A 2 34.77 -10.62 14.74
N TYR A 3 34.74 -9.52 15.46
CA TYR A 3 33.96 -8.35 15.03
C TYR A 3 34.44 -7.82 13.67
N ARG A 4 33.51 -7.53 12.78
CA ARG A 4 33.73 -7.12 11.38
C ARG A 4 33.12 -5.72 11.17
N PRO A 5 33.92 -4.64 11.34
CA PRO A 5 33.44 -3.26 11.19
C PRO A 5 32.98 -2.94 9.77
N ASP A 6 33.54 -3.57 8.75
CA ASP A 6 33.13 -3.44 7.35
C ASP A 6 31.67 -3.90 7.10
N ILE A 7 31.19 -4.88 7.86
CA ILE A 7 29.77 -5.30 7.79
C ILE A 7 28.86 -4.20 8.35
N ASP A 8 29.23 -3.55 9.46
CA ASP A 8 28.49 -2.39 9.94
C ASP A 8 28.55 -1.26 8.90
N GLY A 9 29.68 -1.06 8.23
CA GLY A 9 29.78 -0.11 7.12
C GLY A 9 28.85 -0.45 5.95
N LEU A 10 28.71 -1.72 5.58
CA LEU A 10 27.77 -2.13 4.54
C LEU A 10 26.30 -1.90 4.98
N ARG A 11 25.98 -2.06 6.26
CA ARG A 11 24.67 -1.69 6.84
C ARG A 11 24.41 -0.19 6.73
N ALA A 12 25.45 0.64 6.88
CA ALA A 12 25.34 2.09 6.67
C ALA A 12 24.97 2.41 5.21
N VAL A 13 25.65 1.79 4.25
CA VAL A 13 25.34 1.94 2.82
C VAL A 13 23.88 1.54 2.56
N ALA A 14 23.44 0.41 3.09
CA ALA A 14 22.08 -0.10 2.93
C ALA A 14 21.02 0.86 3.46
N VAL A 15 21.17 1.36 4.70
CA VAL A 15 20.17 2.25 5.30
C VAL A 15 20.13 3.63 4.63
N ILE A 16 21.31 4.17 4.26
CA ILE A 16 21.37 5.44 3.54
C ILE A 16 20.70 5.31 2.17
N ALA A 17 20.95 4.21 1.44
CA ALA A 17 20.31 3.96 0.16
C ALA A 17 18.78 3.93 0.27
N VAL A 18 18.23 3.21 1.26
CA VAL A 18 16.79 3.16 1.52
C VAL A 18 16.22 4.54 1.84
N ILE A 19 16.89 5.30 2.73
CA ILE A 19 16.41 6.62 3.15
C ILE A 19 16.42 7.60 1.97
N LEU A 20 17.50 7.64 1.18
CA LEU A 20 17.61 8.52 0.02
C LEU A 20 16.52 8.21 -1.03
N PHE A 21 16.28 6.92 -1.31
CA PHE A 21 15.22 6.48 -2.20
C PHE A 21 13.84 6.97 -1.73
N HIS A 22 13.55 6.84 -0.44
CA HIS A 22 12.26 7.23 0.10
C HIS A 22 12.10 8.75 0.27
N LEU A 23 13.18 9.50 0.46
CA LEU A 23 13.15 10.95 0.43
C LEU A 23 12.85 11.48 -0.98
N ASN A 24 13.51 10.92 -1.98
CA ASN A 24 13.25 11.23 -3.38
C ASN A 24 13.80 10.11 -4.26
N THR A 25 12.91 9.41 -4.95
CA THR A 25 13.25 8.27 -5.82
C THR A 25 14.25 8.61 -6.93
N ASN A 26 14.29 9.87 -7.36
CA ASN A 26 15.21 10.33 -8.41
C ASN A 26 16.67 10.48 -7.92
N TRP A 27 16.89 10.62 -6.59
CA TRP A 27 18.25 10.75 -6.05
C TRP A 27 19.02 9.45 -6.13
N LEU A 28 18.34 8.32 -5.89
CA LEU A 28 18.94 7.00 -5.94
C LEU A 28 17.90 5.95 -6.38
N PRO A 29 17.63 5.81 -7.68
CA PRO A 29 16.54 4.98 -8.19
C PRO A 29 16.54 3.53 -7.74
N GLY A 30 17.72 2.93 -7.55
CA GLY A 30 17.90 1.59 -7.01
C GLY A 30 18.01 1.52 -5.48
N GLY A 31 17.78 2.63 -4.76
CA GLY A 31 18.02 2.68 -3.31
C GLY A 31 17.15 1.71 -2.49
N PHE A 32 15.99 1.28 -3.01
CA PHE A 32 15.16 0.25 -2.40
C PHE A 32 15.89 -1.09 -2.22
N LEU A 33 16.91 -1.39 -3.04
CA LEU A 33 17.77 -2.57 -2.91
C LEU A 33 18.62 -2.58 -1.62
N GLY A 34 18.61 -1.49 -0.86
CA GLY A 34 19.20 -1.48 0.48
C GLY A 34 18.55 -2.53 1.41
N VAL A 35 17.29 -2.90 1.18
CA VAL A 35 16.63 -4.01 1.89
C VAL A 35 17.28 -5.35 1.54
N ASP A 36 17.57 -5.58 0.28
CA ASP A 36 18.22 -6.81 -0.22
C ASP A 36 19.63 -6.95 0.39
N ILE A 37 20.37 -5.83 0.49
CA ILE A 37 21.67 -5.79 1.18
C ILE A 37 21.50 -6.20 2.66
N PHE A 38 20.47 -5.68 3.36
CA PHE A 38 20.18 -6.08 4.73
C PHE A 38 19.87 -7.57 4.83
N PHE A 39 19.09 -8.13 3.92
CA PHE A 39 18.77 -9.54 3.92
C PHE A 39 20.02 -10.42 3.77
N VAL A 40 20.94 -10.08 2.88
CA VAL A 40 22.21 -10.80 2.76
C VAL A 40 23.04 -10.70 4.03
N ILE A 41 23.16 -9.51 4.63
CA ILE A 41 23.89 -9.31 5.89
C ILE A 41 23.25 -10.15 7.01
N SER A 42 21.93 -10.14 7.13
CA SER A 42 21.18 -10.90 8.12
C SER A 42 21.36 -12.41 7.94
N GLY A 43 21.24 -12.88 6.70
CA GLY A 43 21.51 -14.28 6.36
C GLY A 43 22.93 -14.70 6.70
N TYR A 44 23.93 -13.88 6.40
CA TYR A 44 25.34 -14.15 6.72
C TYR A 44 25.58 -14.23 8.24
N LEU A 45 25.11 -13.23 8.99
CA LEU A 45 25.35 -13.19 10.44
C LEU A 45 24.62 -14.32 11.18
N ILE A 46 23.35 -14.53 10.86
CA ILE A 46 22.53 -15.57 11.51
C ILE A 46 22.95 -16.97 11.05
N GLY A 47 23.13 -17.15 9.74
CA GLY A 47 23.62 -18.42 9.18
C GLY A 47 24.93 -18.86 9.80
N GLY A 48 25.89 -17.94 9.96
CA GLY A 48 27.17 -18.25 10.57
C GLY A 48 27.10 -18.56 12.07
N ILE A 49 26.23 -17.89 12.84
CA ILE A 49 26.02 -18.20 14.25
C ILE A 49 25.39 -19.59 14.40
N LEU A 50 24.29 -19.84 13.68
CA LEU A 50 23.54 -21.08 13.75
C LEU A 50 24.36 -22.28 13.29
N TYR A 51 25.03 -22.17 12.14
CA TYR A 51 25.86 -23.26 11.62
C TYR A 51 26.96 -23.64 12.62
N ARG A 52 27.63 -22.66 13.23
CA ARG A 52 28.64 -22.89 14.25
C ARG A 52 28.05 -23.54 15.49
N GLU A 53 27.00 -22.97 16.09
CA GLU A 53 26.39 -23.49 17.31
C GLU A 53 25.83 -24.92 17.10
N LEU A 54 25.26 -25.23 15.91
CA LEU A 54 24.80 -26.57 15.54
C LEU A 54 25.96 -27.56 15.28
N SER A 55 27.05 -27.07 14.71
CA SER A 55 28.23 -27.91 14.47
C SER A 55 28.94 -28.31 15.75
N THR A 56 28.97 -27.41 16.74
CA THR A 56 29.63 -27.64 18.04
C THR A 56 28.66 -28.25 19.09
N GLY A 57 27.41 -28.48 18.74
CA GLY A 57 26.38 -28.99 19.68
C GLY A 57 25.98 -28.03 20.79
N THR A 58 26.30 -26.74 20.66
CA THR A 58 26.03 -25.69 21.68
C THR A 58 24.77 -24.89 21.39
N PHE A 59 24.04 -25.22 20.34
CA PHE A 59 22.83 -24.51 19.94
C PHE A 59 21.72 -24.60 20.98
N SER A 60 21.14 -23.46 21.30
CA SER A 60 19.95 -23.36 22.15
C SER A 60 18.96 -22.38 21.54
N LEU A 61 17.81 -22.90 21.14
CA LEU A 61 16.70 -22.14 20.55
C LEU A 61 16.25 -21.00 21.48
N LYS A 62 16.12 -21.29 22.78
CA LYS A 62 15.75 -20.31 23.82
C LYS A 62 16.76 -19.15 23.89
N ARG A 63 18.07 -19.46 23.86
CA ARG A 63 19.14 -18.44 23.89
C ARG A 63 19.16 -17.63 22.60
N PHE A 64 18.93 -18.26 21.47
CA PHE A 64 18.86 -17.61 20.17
C PHE A 64 17.72 -16.57 20.14
N TYR A 65 16.49 -16.96 20.47
CA TYR A 65 15.36 -16.02 20.47
C TYR A 65 15.49 -14.93 21.55
N LEU A 66 16.02 -15.24 22.71
CA LEU A 66 16.26 -14.23 23.73
C LEU A 66 17.17 -13.09 23.24
N ARG A 67 18.25 -13.45 22.49
CA ARG A 67 19.14 -12.44 21.87
C ARG A 67 18.41 -11.58 20.83
N ARG A 68 17.50 -12.17 20.04
CA ARG A 68 16.72 -11.44 19.04
C ARG A 68 15.69 -10.53 19.68
N MET A 69 14.91 -11.04 20.62
CA MET A 69 13.92 -10.25 21.35
C MET A 69 14.52 -8.99 21.97
N ARG A 70 15.65 -9.11 22.65
CA ARG A 70 16.34 -7.96 23.28
C ARG A 70 16.84 -6.94 22.27
N ARG A 71 17.20 -7.39 21.06
CA ARG A 71 17.75 -6.52 20.02
C ARG A 71 16.66 -5.78 19.25
N ILE A 72 15.53 -6.43 18.98
CA ILE A 72 14.55 -5.98 17.97
C ILE A 72 13.33 -5.36 18.60
N LEU A 73 12.72 -6.05 19.58
CA LEU A 73 11.41 -5.67 20.09
C LEU A 73 11.33 -4.29 20.74
N PRO A 74 12.28 -3.82 21.54
CA PRO A 74 12.12 -2.53 22.22
C PRO A 74 11.95 -1.36 21.25
N ALA A 75 12.83 -1.21 20.28
CA ALA A 75 12.75 -0.12 19.29
C ALA A 75 11.57 -0.32 18.31
N PHE A 76 11.28 -1.55 17.94
CA PHE A 76 10.12 -1.90 17.12
C PHE A 76 8.82 -1.43 17.75
N PHE A 77 8.54 -1.81 18.99
CA PHE A 77 7.32 -1.40 19.68
C PHE A 77 7.28 0.10 19.96
N ALA A 78 8.41 0.73 20.22
CA ALA A 78 8.47 2.19 20.37
C ALA A 78 7.95 2.91 19.12
N VAL A 79 8.36 2.46 17.93
CA VAL A 79 7.92 3.04 16.67
C VAL A 79 6.45 2.70 16.37
N VAL A 80 5.99 1.48 16.62
CA VAL A 80 4.59 1.10 16.43
C VAL A 80 3.65 1.91 17.34
N VAL A 81 4.00 2.05 18.63
CA VAL A 81 3.23 2.84 19.59
C VAL A 81 3.25 4.32 19.22
N PHE A 82 4.42 4.88 18.90
CA PHE A 82 4.53 6.25 18.39
C PHE A 82 3.61 6.47 17.18
N THR A 83 3.64 5.57 16.21
CA THR A 83 2.82 5.68 14.99
C THR A 83 1.33 5.69 15.31
N LEU A 84 0.87 4.85 16.24
CA LEU A 84 -0.54 4.84 16.63
C LEU A 84 -0.94 6.10 17.41
N ILE A 85 -0.07 6.61 18.29
CA ILE A 85 -0.33 7.84 19.05
C ILE A 85 -0.38 9.05 18.12
N VAL A 86 0.63 9.22 17.26
CA VAL A 86 0.69 10.35 16.32
C VAL A 86 -0.41 10.22 15.26
N GLY A 87 -0.64 9.01 14.74
CA GLY A 87 -1.71 8.76 13.79
C GLY A 87 -3.09 9.09 14.35
N ALA A 88 -3.36 8.77 15.63
CA ALA A 88 -4.62 9.11 16.31
C ALA A 88 -4.84 10.63 16.43
N GLN A 89 -3.77 11.44 16.45
CA GLN A 89 -3.86 12.90 16.50
C GLN A 89 -3.91 13.55 15.12
N LEU A 90 -3.21 12.96 14.15
CA LEU A 90 -2.99 13.56 12.84
C LEU A 90 -3.97 13.03 11.79
N MET A 91 -4.25 11.72 11.80
CA MET A 91 -5.08 11.07 10.78
C MET A 91 -6.56 11.19 11.09
N VAL A 92 -7.36 11.24 10.04
CA VAL A 92 -8.82 11.32 10.16
C VAL A 92 -9.37 10.02 10.77
N PRO A 93 -10.07 10.08 11.93
CA PRO A 93 -10.66 8.88 12.53
C PRO A 93 -11.59 8.18 11.54
N GLY A 94 -11.35 6.89 11.36
CA GLY A 94 -12.16 6.07 10.47
C GLY A 94 -11.86 6.27 8.98
N SER A 95 -10.92 7.10 8.55
CA SER A 95 -10.44 7.13 7.17
C SER A 95 -9.75 5.82 6.81
N ASP A 96 -9.61 5.56 5.50
CA ASP A 96 -8.94 4.35 5.03
C ASP A 96 -7.46 4.35 5.41
N GLU A 97 -6.81 5.52 5.41
CA GLU A 97 -5.43 5.68 5.85
C GLU A 97 -5.27 5.31 7.34
N TRP A 98 -6.16 5.82 8.21
CA TRP A 98 -6.12 5.49 9.63
C TRP A 98 -6.43 4.02 9.90
N ASN A 99 -7.44 3.46 9.23
CA ASN A 99 -7.80 2.06 9.35
C ASN A 99 -6.68 1.14 8.85
N THR A 100 -6.03 1.52 7.74
CA THR A 100 -4.86 0.82 7.20
C THR A 100 -3.67 0.89 8.15
N ALA A 101 -3.34 2.07 8.71
CA ALA A 101 -2.26 2.24 9.68
C ALA A 101 -2.48 1.36 10.93
N ARG A 102 -3.70 1.33 11.46
CA ARG A 102 -4.08 0.49 12.62
C ARG A 102 -4.00 -1.00 12.28
N SER A 103 -4.53 -1.39 11.13
CA SER A 103 -4.48 -2.78 10.67
C SER A 103 -3.05 -3.23 10.43
N SER A 104 -2.22 -2.38 9.83
CA SER A 104 -0.78 -2.62 9.67
C SER A 104 -0.08 -2.81 11.02
N ALA A 105 -0.40 -1.98 12.03
CA ALA A 105 0.12 -2.15 13.39
C ALA A 105 -0.27 -3.52 14.00
N LYS A 106 -1.55 -3.91 13.87
CA LYS A 106 -2.05 -5.21 14.32
C LYS A 106 -1.29 -6.38 13.69
N TRP A 107 -1.10 -6.36 12.37
CA TRP A 107 -0.37 -7.40 11.65
C TRP A 107 1.13 -7.39 11.99
N SER A 108 1.71 -6.20 12.16
CA SER A 108 3.13 -6.05 12.47
C SER A 108 3.51 -6.63 13.84
N VAL A 109 2.64 -6.55 14.83
CA VAL A 109 2.87 -7.15 16.16
C VAL A 109 3.09 -8.68 16.06
N PHE A 110 2.46 -9.34 15.10
CA PHE A 110 2.64 -10.78 14.82
C PHE A 110 3.67 -11.05 13.71
N PHE A 111 4.46 -10.05 13.33
CA PHE A 111 5.38 -10.13 12.19
C PHE A 111 4.70 -10.60 10.90
N GLY A 112 3.43 -10.21 10.70
CA GLY A 112 2.64 -10.49 9.50
C GLY A 112 2.44 -9.27 8.59
N GLY A 113 3.17 -8.17 8.82
CA GLY A 113 3.03 -6.92 8.05
C GLY A 113 3.24 -7.11 6.54
N ASN A 114 4.10 -8.03 6.14
CA ASN A 114 4.33 -8.39 4.75
C ASN A 114 3.10 -9.03 4.08
N PHE A 115 2.38 -9.90 4.78
CA PHE A 115 1.12 -10.47 4.28
C PHE A 115 0.03 -9.40 4.18
N PHE A 116 -0.02 -8.50 5.17
CA PHE A 116 -0.93 -7.36 5.11
C PHE A 116 -0.65 -6.49 3.88
N SER A 117 0.63 -6.14 3.64
CA SER A 117 1.01 -5.35 2.46
C SER A 117 0.74 -6.10 1.14
N ALA A 118 0.92 -7.43 1.10
CA ALA A 118 0.63 -8.24 -0.08
C ALA A 118 -0.86 -8.29 -0.43
N LEU A 119 -1.73 -8.24 0.57
CA LEU A 119 -3.20 -8.30 0.43
C LEU A 119 -3.83 -6.91 0.24
N ASN A 120 -3.17 -5.85 0.70
CA ASN A 120 -3.72 -4.49 0.70
C ASN A 120 -3.42 -3.76 -0.62
N THR A 121 -3.91 -4.32 -1.73
CA THR A 121 -3.71 -3.84 -3.11
C THR A 121 -5.00 -3.38 -3.77
N ASP A 122 -6.05 -3.16 -2.98
CA ASP A 122 -7.35 -2.75 -3.48
C ASP A 122 -7.29 -1.33 -4.08
N TYR A 123 -8.20 -1.06 -5.05
CA TYR A 123 -8.35 0.24 -5.71
C TYR A 123 -8.53 1.41 -4.71
N PHE A 124 -9.13 1.14 -3.55
CA PHE A 124 -9.32 2.12 -2.47
C PHE A 124 -8.22 2.10 -1.42
N ALA A 125 -7.22 1.23 -1.55
CA ALA A 125 -6.12 1.21 -0.60
C ALA A 125 -5.37 2.55 -0.65
N PRO A 126 -5.04 3.14 0.51
CA PRO A 126 -4.22 4.34 0.57
C PRO A 126 -2.90 4.11 -0.15
N THR A 127 -2.40 5.14 -0.83
CA THR A 127 -1.08 5.06 -1.47
C THR A 127 -0.02 4.70 -0.43
N VAL A 128 0.99 3.98 -0.86
CA VAL A 128 2.06 3.46 0.03
C VAL A 128 2.72 4.61 0.82
N GLU A 129 2.85 5.78 0.20
CA GLU A 129 3.51 6.94 0.79
C GLU A 129 2.85 7.44 2.08
N VAL A 130 1.55 7.21 2.28
CA VAL A 130 0.81 7.62 3.48
C VAL A 130 0.53 6.47 4.46
N GLN A 131 1.13 5.29 4.24
CA GLN A 131 1.00 4.12 5.12
C GLN A 131 2.21 4.04 6.08
N PRO A 132 2.15 4.56 7.31
CA PRO A 132 3.34 4.81 8.13
C PRO A 132 4.06 3.57 8.64
N LEU A 133 3.47 2.38 8.57
CA LEU A 133 4.09 1.11 8.98
C LEU A 133 4.38 0.17 7.81
N ASN A 134 4.20 0.61 6.57
CA ASN A 134 4.38 -0.28 5.42
C ASN A 134 5.79 -0.88 5.36
N HIS A 135 6.84 -0.09 5.69
CA HIS A 135 8.24 -0.55 5.68
C HIS A 135 8.51 -1.78 6.58
N LEU A 136 7.65 -2.05 7.56
CA LEU A 136 7.81 -3.20 8.47
C LEU A 136 7.59 -4.55 7.78
N TRP A 137 7.16 -4.55 6.51
CA TRP A 137 7.06 -5.78 5.72
C TRP A 137 8.40 -6.52 5.63
N SER A 138 9.50 -5.81 5.44
CA SER A 138 10.82 -6.42 5.31
C SER A 138 11.32 -7.00 6.63
N LEU A 139 11.08 -6.30 7.75
CA LEU A 139 11.38 -6.82 9.09
C LEU A 139 10.53 -8.07 9.38
N ALA A 140 9.27 -8.11 8.93
CA ALA A 140 8.43 -9.30 9.08
C ALA A 140 9.02 -10.50 8.33
N VAL A 141 9.47 -10.33 7.07
CA VAL A 141 10.15 -11.38 6.30
C VAL A 141 11.43 -11.84 7.01
N GLU A 142 12.22 -10.91 7.55
CA GLU A 142 13.46 -11.23 8.28
C GLU A 142 13.18 -12.04 9.55
N GLU A 143 12.16 -11.66 10.35
CA GLU A 143 11.78 -12.38 11.57
C GLU A 143 11.18 -13.76 11.24
N GLN A 144 10.37 -13.87 10.19
CA GLN A 144 9.86 -15.17 9.72
C GLN A 144 11.01 -16.09 9.30
N PHE A 145 12.04 -15.58 8.64
CA PHE A 145 13.26 -16.34 8.36
C PHE A 145 13.94 -16.77 9.66
N TYR A 146 14.03 -15.92 10.68
CA TYR A 146 14.62 -16.27 11.96
C TYR A 146 13.81 -17.33 12.73
N PHE A 147 12.52 -17.44 12.51
CA PHE A 147 11.70 -18.52 13.08
C PHE A 147 11.92 -19.85 12.35
N ILE A 148 11.99 -19.82 11.02
CA ILE A 148 11.98 -21.02 10.19
C ILE A 148 13.39 -21.56 9.95
N TYR A 149 14.36 -20.71 9.64
CA TYR A 149 15.70 -21.12 9.23
C TYR A 149 16.48 -21.95 10.27
N PRO A 150 16.45 -21.65 11.57
CA PRO A 150 17.12 -22.51 12.58
C PRO A 150 16.63 -23.95 12.56
N LEU A 151 15.32 -24.16 12.36
CA LEU A 151 14.71 -25.48 12.30
C LEU A 151 15.09 -26.21 11.02
N ILE A 152 15.05 -25.50 9.87
CA ILE A 152 15.48 -26.05 8.57
C ILE A 152 16.95 -26.46 8.62
N LEU A 153 17.82 -25.58 9.10
CA LEU A 153 19.26 -25.87 9.15
C LEU A 153 19.56 -27.04 10.12
N TRP A 154 18.88 -27.08 11.28
CA TRP A 154 19.01 -28.19 12.22
C TRP A 154 18.56 -29.51 11.59
N ALA A 155 17.44 -29.54 10.89
CA ALA A 155 16.93 -30.73 10.21
C ALA A 155 17.88 -31.19 9.10
N ILE A 156 18.32 -30.26 8.21
CA ILE A 156 19.28 -30.56 7.13
C ILE A 156 20.56 -31.18 7.71
N MET A 157 21.16 -30.52 8.71
CA MET A 157 22.38 -31.04 9.33
C MET A 157 22.16 -32.37 10.03
N GLY A 158 21.01 -32.58 10.68
CA GLY A 158 20.64 -33.84 11.32
C GLY A 158 20.51 -34.99 10.32
N ILE A 159 19.85 -34.76 9.19
CA ILE A 159 19.67 -35.73 8.11
C ILE A 159 21.03 -36.07 7.47
N ILE A 160 21.81 -35.05 7.11
CA ILE A 160 23.11 -35.28 6.46
C ILE A 160 24.07 -36.06 7.39
N LYS A 161 24.11 -35.74 8.69
CA LYS A 161 24.93 -36.44 9.68
C LYS A 161 24.54 -37.92 9.86
N ARG A 162 23.28 -38.29 9.55
CA ARG A 162 22.84 -39.71 9.58
C ARG A 162 23.21 -40.49 8.34
N ILE A 163 23.35 -39.80 7.19
CA ILE A 163 23.60 -40.42 5.88
C ILE A 163 25.10 -40.47 5.58
N LEU A 164 25.86 -39.47 5.98
CA LEU A 164 27.27 -39.36 5.68
C LEU A 164 28.14 -39.63 6.92
N PRO A 165 29.31 -40.33 6.75
CA PRO A 165 30.27 -40.45 7.82
C PRO A 165 30.80 -39.07 8.25
N PRO A 166 31.28 -38.91 9.49
CA PRO A 166 31.57 -37.66 10.15
C PRO A 166 32.74 -36.82 9.56
N ALA A 167 33.15 -37.06 8.31
CA ALA A 167 34.17 -36.26 7.64
C ALA A 167 33.64 -34.85 7.35
N SER A 168 34.16 -33.86 8.03
CA SER A 168 33.65 -32.49 8.14
C SER A 168 33.48 -31.73 6.82
N SER A 169 34.28 -31.99 5.78
CA SER A 169 34.20 -31.27 4.49
C SER A 169 32.94 -31.61 3.68
N SER A 170 32.46 -32.87 3.79
CA SER A 170 31.25 -33.32 3.08
C SER A 170 30.00 -32.69 3.64
N LEU A 171 29.90 -32.55 4.97
CA LEU A 171 28.74 -31.93 5.63
C LEU A 171 28.50 -30.50 5.13
N THR A 172 29.52 -29.65 5.13
CA THR A 172 29.41 -28.26 4.68
C THR A 172 29.02 -28.17 3.22
N ARG A 173 29.61 -29.01 2.36
CA ARG A 173 29.30 -29.03 0.92
C ARG A 173 27.83 -29.41 0.70
N CYS A 174 27.34 -30.47 1.37
CA CYS A 174 25.95 -30.88 1.25
C CYS A 174 24.99 -29.84 1.78
N VAL A 175 25.27 -29.21 2.93
CA VAL A 175 24.45 -28.09 3.45
C VAL A 175 24.38 -26.97 2.44
N ASN A 176 25.53 -26.54 1.86
CA ASN A 176 25.51 -25.46 0.86
C ASN A 176 24.78 -25.84 -0.43
N VAL A 177 24.86 -27.08 -0.90
CA VAL A 177 24.10 -27.54 -2.06
C VAL A 177 22.58 -27.41 -1.80
N VAL A 178 22.12 -27.87 -0.62
CA VAL A 178 20.69 -27.75 -0.26
C VAL A 178 20.26 -26.30 -0.14
N LEU A 179 21.04 -25.45 0.56
CA LEU A 179 20.71 -24.03 0.69
C LEU A 179 20.71 -23.30 -0.67
N THR A 180 21.63 -23.67 -1.58
CA THR A 180 21.66 -23.12 -2.94
C THR A 180 20.43 -23.53 -3.73
N ALA A 181 20.03 -24.80 -3.65
CA ALA A 181 18.79 -25.26 -4.30
C ALA A 181 17.57 -24.52 -3.80
N LEU A 182 17.47 -24.30 -2.47
CA LEU A 182 16.40 -23.52 -1.87
C LEU A 182 16.40 -22.05 -2.30
N ALA A 183 17.58 -21.44 -2.44
CA ALA A 183 17.71 -20.07 -2.92
C ALA A 183 17.26 -19.93 -4.39
N ILE A 184 17.70 -20.85 -5.25
CA ILE A 184 17.27 -20.89 -6.66
C ILE A 184 15.76 -21.08 -6.75
N ALA A 185 15.20 -22.00 -5.96
CA ALA A 185 13.76 -22.24 -5.92
C ALA A 185 12.98 -20.97 -5.48
N SER A 186 13.48 -20.26 -4.46
CA SER A 186 12.89 -18.99 -4.01
C SER A 186 12.80 -17.96 -5.14
N PHE A 187 13.88 -17.74 -5.90
CA PHE A 187 13.86 -16.81 -7.04
C PHE A 187 13.02 -17.31 -8.21
N ALA A 188 13.00 -18.61 -8.47
CA ALA A 188 12.23 -19.20 -9.57
C ALA A 188 10.72 -19.14 -9.31
N LEU A 189 10.28 -19.26 -8.05
CA LEU A 189 8.86 -19.16 -7.66
C LEU A 189 8.25 -17.80 -7.98
N ALA A 190 9.05 -16.72 -8.13
CA ALA A 190 8.55 -15.40 -8.51
C ALA A 190 7.93 -15.37 -9.92
N PHE A 191 8.21 -16.36 -10.76
CA PHE A 191 7.64 -16.48 -12.09
C PHE A 191 6.27 -17.20 -12.12
N LEU A 192 5.82 -17.70 -10.97
CA LEU A 192 4.51 -18.33 -10.86
C LEU A 192 3.48 -17.31 -10.37
N PRO A 193 2.27 -17.28 -10.97
CA PRO A 193 1.19 -16.46 -10.45
C PRO A 193 0.78 -16.97 -9.07
N ILE A 194 0.71 -16.05 -8.10
CA ILE A 194 0.34 -16.41 -6.73
C ILE A 194 -0.95 -15.69 -6.39
N SER A 195 -1.97 -16.46 -6.02
CA SER A 195 -3.25 -15.94 -5.56
C SER A 195 -3.69 -16.67 -4.29
N LEU A 196 -4.37 -15.95 -3.42
CA LEU A 196 -5.01 -16.49 -2.23
C LEU A 196 -6.52 -16.28 -2.34
N HIS A 197 -7.29 -17.38 -2.36
CA HIS A 197 -8.75 -17.34 -2.56
C HIS A 197 -9.18 -16.45 -3.75
N GLY A 198 -8.41 -16.52 -4.84
CA GLY A 198 -8.68 -15.74 -6.06
C GLY A 198 -8.16 -14.30 -6.06
N THR A 199 -7.68 -13.77 -4.94
CA THR A 199 -7.01 -12.45 -4.90
C THR A 199 -5.55 -12.59 -5.30
N ALA A 200 -5.12 -11.87 -6.34
CA ALA A 200 -3.71 -11.81 -6.73
C ALA A 200 -2.91 -11.14 -5.61
N LEU A 201 -1.88 -11.83 -5.13
CA LEU A 201 -0.97 -11.28 -4.12
C LEU A 201 0.17 -10.53 -4.79
N VAL A 202 0.65 -9.46 -4.16
CA VAL A 202 1.85 -8.76 -4.63
C VAL A 202 3.10 -9.57 -4.26
N PRO A 203 3.78 -10.19 -5.26
CA PRO A 203 4.91 -11.08 -5.01
C PRO A 203 6.04 -10.43 -4.21
N TYR A 204 6.23 -9.13 -4.37
CA TYR A 204 7.25 -8.33 -3.70
C TYR A 204 7.32 -8.53 -2.18
N TYR A 205 6.17 -8.75 -1.53
CA TYR A 205 6.05 -8.86 -0.07
C TYR A 205 6.08 -10.31 0.45
N LEU A 206 6.07 -11.31 -0.45
CA LEU A 206 5.91 -12.71 -0.04
C LEU A 206 7.23 -13.32 0.45
N PRO A 207 7.28 -13.92 1.63
CA PRO A 207 8.53 -14.32 2.29
C PRO A 207 9.27 -15.41 1.51
N HIS A 208 8.57 -16.39 0.94
CA HIS A 208 9.18 -17.48 0.19
C HIS A 208 9.85 -17.01 -1.11
N LEU A 209 9.50 -15.84 -1.63
CA LEU A 209 10.13 -15.20 -2.79
C LEU A 209 11.35 -14.34 -2.39
N ARG A 210 11.43 -13.95 -1.13
CA ARG A 210 12.50 -13.10 -0.58
C ARG A 210 13.53 -13.87 0.22
N PHE A 211 13.24 -15.12 0.63
CA PHE A 211 14.17 -15.94 1.41
C PHE A 211 15.45 -16.26 0.64
N GLY A 212 15.42 -16.30 -0.70
CA GLY A 212 16.60 -16.48 -1.53
C GLY A 212 17.73 -15.49 -1.21
N GLU A 213 17.39 -14.24 -0.92
CA GLU A 213 18.33 -13.16 -0.59
C GLU A 213 19.03 -13.42 0.76
N LEU A 214 18.28 -13.83 1.78
CA LEU A 214 18.85 -14.23 3.08
C LEU A 214 19.69 -15.51 2.93
N LEU A 215 19.24 -16.45 2.11
CA LEU A 215 19.98 -17.71 1.86
C LEU A 215 21.31 -17.47 1.18
N ILE A 216 21.46 -16.49 0.28
CA ILE A 216 22.77 -16.12 -0.31
C ILE A 216 23.77 -15.76 0.79
N GLY A 217 23.35 -14.96 1.77
CA GLY A 217 24.18 -14.62 2.93
C GLY A 217 24.52 -15.85 3.79
N ALA A 218 23.54 -16.72 4.04
CA ALA A 218 23.71 -17.94 4.83
C ALA A 218 24.66 -18.94 4.13
N ILE A 219 24.56 -19.11 2.81
CA ILE A 219 25.47 -19.96 2.00
C ILE A 219 26.90 -19.48 2.16
N LEU A 220 27.15 -18.16 2.01
CA LEU A 220 28.47 -17.59 2.22
C LEU A 220 28.97 -17.85 3.64
N ALA A 221 28.14 -17.69 4.65
CA ALA A 221 28.52 -17.92 6.05
C ALA A 221 28.93 -19.37 6.32
N VAL A 222 28.19 -20.36 5.78
CA VAL A 222 28.49 -21.77 5.89
C VAL A 222 29.78 -22.11 5.14
N ALA A 223 29.97 -21.55 3.93
CA ALA A 223 31.17 -21.77 3.13
C ALA A 223 32.46 -21.26 3.84
N VAL A 224 32.37 -20.09 4.47
CA VAL A 224 33.51 -19.48 5.20
C VAL A 224 33.76 -20.11 6.57
N ALA A 225 32.76 -20.75 7.17
CA ALA A 225 32.87 -21.28 8.54
C ALA A 225 33.96 -22.32 8.76
N GLN A 226 34.39 -23.05 7.72
CA GLN A 226 35.47 -24.05 7.77
C GLN A 226 36.86 -23.50 7.53
N GLY A 227 37.04 -22.21 7.31
CA GLY A 227 38.34 -21.58 7.06
C GLY A 227 38.93 -21.83 5.67
N ASN A 228 38.31 -22.70 4.86
CA ASN A 228 38.82 -23.09 3.55
C ASN A 228 38.51 -22.05 2.45
N LEU A 229 37.61 -21.10 2.69
CA LEU A 229 37.23 -20.08 1.72
C LEU A 229 37.68 -18.68 2.20
N GLN A 230 39.01 -18.51 2.32
CA GLN A 230 39.60 -17.20 2.59
C GLN A 230 40.16 -16.61 1.31
N PRO A 231 39.81 -15.37 0.93
CA PRO A 231 40.40 -14.77 -0.27
C PRO A 231 41.89 -14.50 -0.10
N SER A 232 42.66 -14.63 -1.18
CA SER A 232 43.96 -14.00 -1.24
C SER A 232 43.83 -12.48 -1.30
N ALA A 233 44.88 -11.71 -1.02
CA ALA A 233 44.81 -10.25 -1.13
C ALA A 233 44.39 -9.79 -2.54
N LYS A 234 44.90 -10.42 -3.60
CA LYS A 234 44.54 -10.12 -4.99
C LYS A 234 43.07 -10.46 -5.26
N THR A 235 42.61 -11.63 -4.81
CA THR A 235 41.21 -12.07 -4.94
C THR A 235 40.26 -11.13 -4.19
N ALA A 236 40.61 -10.72 -2.97
CA ALA A 236 39.83 -9.78 -2.18
C ALA A 236 39.67 -8.43 -2.90
N THR A 237 40.75 -7.88 -3.41
CA THR A 237 40.73 -6.63 -4.16
C THR A 237 39.90 -6.74 -5.43
N PHE A 238 40.09 -7.79 -6.23
CA PHE A 238 39.34 -7.98 -7.48
C PHE A 238 37.84 -8.20 -7.24
N VAL A 239 37.51 -9.20 -6.42
CA VAL A 239 36.08 -9.53 -6.12
C VAL A 239 35.41 -8.36 -5.43
N GLY A 240 36.08 -7.73 -4.45
CA GLY A 240 35.53 -6.58 -3.75
C GLY A 240 35.26 -5.39 -4.67
N SER A 241 36.25 -5.02 -5.52
CA SER A 241 36.10 -3.89 -6.45
C SER A 241 35.01 -4.15 -7.49
N LEU A 242 34.92 -5.35 -8.05
CA LEU A 242 33.86 -5.73 -8.98
C LEU A 242 32.49 -5.69 -8.30
N SER A 243 32.40 -6.27 -7.11
CA SER A 243 31.12 -6.29 -6.34
C SER A 243 30.63 -4.89 -5.99
N ILE A 244 31.53 -3.97 -5.64
CA ILE A 244 31.20 -2.58 -5.37
C ILE A 244 30.72 -1.88 -6.64
N LEU A 245 31.43 -2.08 -7.76
CA LEU A 245 31.02 -1.48 -9.03
C LEU A 245 29.61 -1.94 -9.43
N VAL A 246 29.35 -3.24 -9.32
CA VAL A 246 28.01 -3.82 -9.59
C VAL A 246 26.97 -3.25 -8.64
N LEU A 247 27.26 -3.18 -7.33
CA LEU A 247 26.32 -2.66 -6.35
C LEU A 247 26.01 -1.18 -6.58
N ILE A 248 27.02 -0.35 -6.86
CA ILE A 248 26.84 1.06 -7.20
C ILE A 248 25.99 1.19 -8.46
N ALA A 249 26.26 0.39 -9.50
CA ALA A 249 25.46 0.40 -10.71
C ALA A 249 23.98 0.04 -10.42
N CYS A 250 23.73 -0.99 -9.59
CA CYS A 250 22.36 -1.35 -9.18
C CYS A 250 21.66 -0.23 -8.40
N LEU A 251 22.39 0.52 -7.57
CA LEU A 251 21.80 1.58 -6.76
C LEU A 251 21.53 2.87 -7.56
N VAL A 252 22.40 3.21 -8.52
CA VAL A 252 22.36 4.50 -9.25
C VAL A 252 21.52 4.43 -10.52
N LEU A 253 21.58 3.29 -11.23
CA LEU A 253 20.84 3.12 -12.48
C LEU A 253 19.40 2.68 -12.19
N PRO A 254 18.44 2.98 -13.09
CA PRO A 254 17.10 2.43 -13.01
C PRO A 254 17.16 0.91 -12.97
N PHE A 255 16.66 0.32 -11.89
CA PHE A 255 16.69 -1.12 -11.67
C PHE A 255 15.30 -1.72 -11.91
N PRO A 256 15.18 -2.89 -12.57
CA PRO A 256 13.90 -3.56 -12.75
C PRO A 256 13.23 -3.82 -11.39
N ASN A 257 12.05 -3.22 -11.17
CA ASN A 257 11.28 -3.36 -9.94
C ASN A 257 9.90 -3.98 -10.16
N THR A 258 9.69 -4.57 -11.34
CA THR A 258 8.42 -5.19 -11.73
C THR A 258 8.55 -6.71 -11.80
N THR A 259 7.47 -7.38 -11.38
CA THR A 259 7.36 -8.83 -11.51
C THR A 259 7.29 -9.28 -12.98
N PRO A 260 7.78 -10.49 -13.32
CA PRO A 260 8.38 -11.48 -12.43
C PRO A 260 9.90 -11.29 -12.18
N TRP A 261 10.52 -10.30 -12.82
CA TRP A 261 11.99 -10.12 -12.72
C TRP A 261 12.44 -9.76 -11.32
N PHE A 262 11.69 -8.89 -10.62
CA PHE A 262 11.92 -8.55 -9.22
C PHE A 262 10.66 -8.87 -8.39
N PRO A 263 10.80 -9.61 -7.26
CA PRO A 263 11.97 -10.11 -6.55
C PRO A 263 12.56 -11.44 -7.09
N GLY A 264 12.39 -11.75 -8.39
CA GLY A 264 12.96 -12.92 -9.02
C GLY A 264 14.50 -12.83 -9.20
N PHE A 265 15.01 -13.35 -10.32
CA PHE A 265 16.48 -13.43 -10.53
C PHE A 265 17.20 -12.08 -10.55
N ALA A 266 16.50 -10.96 -10.85
CA ALA A 266 17.12 -9.64 -10.80
C ALA A 266 17.59 -9.30 -9.38
N ALA A 267 16.86 -9.70 -8.33
CA ALA A 267 17.26 -9.47 -6.95
C ALA A 267 18.55 -10.23 -6.56
N ALA A 268 18.90 -11.30 -7.27
CA ALA A 268 20.11 -12.04 -7.00
C ALA A 268 21.37 -11.20 -7.28
N LEU A 269 21.33 -10.26 -8.24
CA LEU A 269 22.50 -9.46 -8.64
C LEU A 269 23.04 -8.57 -7.49
N PRO A 270 22.24 -7.68 -6.87
CA PRO A 270 22.70 -6.89 -5.71
C PRO A 270 23.03 -7.77 -4.51
N CYS A 271 22.35 -8.92 -4.34
CA CYS A 271 22.63 -9.87 -3.26
C CYS A 271 23.99 -10.55 -3.43
N ILE A 272 24.34 -11.02 -4.63
CA ILE A 272 25.65 -11.62 -4.92
C ILE A 272 26.75 -10.57 -4.78
N ALA A 273 26.53 -9.33 -5.24
CA ALA A 273 27.46 -8.23 -5.04
C ALA A 273 27.69 -7.95 -3.54
N SER A 274 26.63 -7.91 -2.75
CA SER A 274 26.72 -7.75 -1.29
C SER A 274 27.48 -8.89 -0.61
N ALA A 275 27.21 -10.13 -1.01
CA ALA A 275 27.96 -11.31 -0.55
C ALA A 275 29.44 -11.24 -0.94
N GLY A 276 29.75 -10.78 -2.16
CA GLY A 276 31.10 -10.56 -2.63
C GLY A 276 31.87 -9.51 -1.82
N ILE A 277 31.20 -8.41 -1.41
CA ILE A 277 31.79 -7.40 -0.52
C ILE A 277 32.08 -8.02 0.86
N ILE A 278 31.14 -8.78 1.43
CA ILE A 278 31.33 -9.46 2.72
C ILE A 278 32.47 -10.48 2.65
N TYR A 279 32.56 -11.24 1.57
CA TYR A 279 33.66 -12.20 1.32
C TYR A 279 35.02 -11.51 1.22
N ALA A 280 35.12 -10.48 0.38
CA ALA A 280 36.33 -9.73 0.16
C ALA A 280 36.85 -9.04 1.43
N GLY A 281 35.94 -8.51 2.24
CA GLY A 281 36.22 -7.82 3.50
C GLY A 281 36.84 -8.72 4.60
N ALA A 282 36.97 -10.05 4.36
CA ALA A 282 37.75 -10.94 5.22
C ALA A 282 39.26 -10.62 5.17
N ARG A 283 39.70 -9.83 4.20
CA ARG A 283 41.07 -9.32 4.06
C ARG A 283 41.05 -7.80 3.90
N PRO A 284 42.11 -7.10 4.38
CA PRO A 284 42.21 -5.67 4.14
C PRO A 284 42.33 -5.36 2.64
N TYR A 285 41.44 -4.49 2.14
CA TYR A 285 41.52 -3.86 0.83
C TYR A 285 40.89 -2.47 0.93
N TRP A 286 41.09 -1.61 -0.08
CA TRP A 286 40.79 -0.19 0.00
C TRP A 286 39.34 0.12 0.46
N PHE A 287 38.37 -0.60 -0.05
CA PHE A 287 36.97 -0.31 0.28
C PHE A 287 36.57 -0.91 1.64
N ALA A 288 37.08 -2.07 2.03
CA ALA A 288 36.86 -2.59 3.37
C ALA A 288 37.37 -1.61 4.44
N SER A 289 38.49 -0.93 4.16
CA SER A 289 39.02 0.14 5.02
C SER A 289 38.09 1.35 5.06
N ALA A 290 37.53 1.76 3.91
CA ALA A 290 36.53 2.84 3.83
C ALA A 290 35.25 2.50 4.61
N LEU A 291 34.70 1.29 4.43
CA LEU A 291 33.54 0.81 5.19
C LEU A 291 33.81 0.70 6.70
N SER A 292 35.05 0.45 7.09
CA SER A 292 35.49 0.34 8.49
C SER A 292 35.80 1.69 9.13
N HIS A 293 35.65 2.80 8.41
CA HIS A 293 35.83 4.14 8.98
C HIS A 293 34.85 4.41 10.11
N ARG A 294 35.28 5.03 11.20
CA ARG A 294 34.50 5.22 12.44
C ARG A 294 33.13 5.85 12.22
N ALA A 295 33.04 6.85 11.37
CA ALA A 295 31.79 7.51 11.07
C ALA A 295 30.80 6.59 10.32
N VAL A 296 31.29 5.81 9.34
CA VAL A 296 30.48 4.87 8.58
C VAL A 296 29.99 3.73 9.47
N VAL A 297 30.86 3.17 10.28
CA VAL A 297 30.54 2.13 11.28
C VAL A 297 29.50 2.64 12.29
N PHE A 298 29.59 3.90 12.71
CA PHE A 298 28.62 4.49 13.61
C PHE A 298 27.21 4.53 12.98
N VAL A 299 27.08 4.98 11.73
CA VAL A 299 25.81 4.94 10.99
C VAL A 299 25.30 3.50 10.88
N GLY A 300 26.16 2.54 10.60
CA GLY A 300 25.79 1.12 10.57
C GLY A 300 25.30 0.57 11.90
N LYS A 301 25.84 1.04 13.02
CA LYS A 301 25.37 0.65 14.36
C LYS A 301 23.97 1.18 14.65
N ILE A 302 23.64 2.39 14.23
CA ILE A 302 22.29 2.99 14.42
C ILE A 302 21.34 2.66 13.26
N SER A 303 21.76 1.87 12.26
CA SER A 303 21.00 1.61 11.03
C SER A 303 19.63 1.00 11.30
N TYR A 304 19.47 0.21 12.36
CA TYR A 304 18.18 -0.36 12.73
C TYR A 304 17.20 0.72 13.20
N SER A 305 17.62 1.60 14.08
CA SER A 305 16.80 2.74 14.51
C SER A 305 16.50 3.69 13.33
N LEU A 306 17.50 3.98 12.45
CA LEU A 306 17.28 4.77 11.23
C LEU A 306 16.22 4.14 10.32
N TYR A 307 16.29 2.82 10.11
CA TYR A 307 15.32 2.09 9.32
C TYR A 307 13.91 2.11 9.93
N LEU A 308 13.78 2.02 11.23
CA LEU A 308 12.47 2.05 11.89
C LEU A 308 11.82 3.44 11.86
N TRP A 309 12.58 4.51 12.03
CA TRP A 309 12.04 5.86 12.16
C TRP A 309 11.84 6.58 10.84
N HIS A 310 12.60 6.24 9.77
CA HIS A 310 12.55 7.02 8.51
C HIS A 310 11.16 7.03 7.88
N TRP A 311 10.52 5.88 7.79
CA TRP A 311 9.29 5.75 7.03
C TRP A 311 8.06 6.36 7.73
N PRO A 312 7.78 6.12 9.03
CA PRO A 312 6.65 6.76 9.70
C PRO A 312 6.70 8.29 9.63
N LEU A 313 7.89 8.86 9.77
CA LEU A 313 8.05 10.32 9.71
C LEU A 313 7.80 10.86 8.31
N LEU A 314 8.29 10.19 7.27
CA LEU A 314 8.00 10.53 5.87
C LEU A 314 6.52 10.36 5.55
N ALA A 315 5.91 9.24 5.95
CA ALA A 315 4.51 8.99 5.69
C ALA A 315 3.60 10.02 6.37
N PHE A 316 3.91 10.44 7.58
CA PHE A 316 3.19 11.54 8.23
C PHE A 316 3.44 12.88 7.57
N ALA A 317 4.66 13.15 7.07
CA ALA A 317 4.93 14.36 6.31
C ALA A 317 4.13 14.39 5.00
N HIS A 318 4.10 13.27 4.25
CA HIS A 318 3.27 13.14 3.05
C HIS A 318 1.77 13.28 3.37
N TYR A 319 1.31 12.66 4.45
CA TYR A 319 -0.08 12.77 4.87
C TYR A 319 -0.47 14.21 5.22
N ALA A 320 0.39 14.92 5.96
CA ALA A 320 0.10 16.27 6.47
C ALA A 320 0.32 17.38 5.42
N LEU A 321 1.32 17.24 4.54
CA LEU A 321 1.81 18.33 3.70
C LEU A 321 1.65 18.08 2.19
N GLY A 322 1.25 16.87 1.80
CA GLY A 322 1.03 16.53 0.41
C GLY A 322 2.06 15.57 -0.18
N ARG A 323 1.81 15.11 -1.42
CA ARG A 323 2.68 14.16 -2.12
C ARG A 323 4.03 14.75 -2.48
N GLU A 324 4.06 16.02 -2.87
CA GLU A 324 5.29 16.73 -3.23
C GLU A 324 5.79 17.54 -2.03
N LEU A 325 6.75 16.99 -1.32
CA LEU A 325 7.39 17.69 -0.21
C LEU A 325 8.46 18.66 -0.74
N SER A 326 8.44 19.89 -0.23
CA SER A 326 9.50 20.85 -0.55
C SER A 326 10.85 20.40 0.00
N ASN A 327 11.95 20.86 -0.62
CA ASN A 327 13.31 20.52 -0.15
C ASN A 327 13.54 20.89 1.31
N THR A 328 12.93 21.97 1.80
CA THR A 328 13.00 22.38 3.22
C THR A 328 12.32 21.35 4.12
N VAL A 329 11.14 20.86 3.73
CA VAL A 329 10.42 19.81 4.49
C VAL A 329 11.20 18.49 4.45
N LEU A 330 11.75 18.11 3.30
CA LEU A 330 12.59 16.91 3.18
C LEU A 330 13.82 17.00 4.10
N ALA A 331 14.52 18.14 4.11
CA ALA A 331 15.67 18.36 4.98
C ALA A 331 15.29 18.32 6.48
N ALA A 332 14.19 18.97 6.86
CA ALA A 332 13.69 18.95 8.22
C ALA A 332 13.28 17.52 8.66
N THR A 333 12.60 16.78 7.78
CA THR A 333 12.23 15.39 8.05
C THR A 333 13.45 14.49 8.17
N ALA A 334 14.45 14.65 7.29
CA ALA A 334 15.72 13.92 7.37
C ALA A 334 16.46 14.19 8.69
N LEU A 335 16.51 15.45 9.12
CA LEU A 335 17.08 15.81 10.44
C LEU A 335 16.32 15.14 11.58
N LEU A 336 14.98 15.18 11.56
CA LEU A 336 14.14 14.56 12.57
C LEU A 336 14.33 13.03 12.62
N ILE A 337 14.46 12.39 11.46
CA ILE A 337 14.80 10.95 11.34
C ILE A 337 16.11 10.67 12.10
N VAL A 338 17.15 11.45 11.85
CA VAL A 338 18.45 11.26 12.52
C VAL A 338 18.32 11.47 14.04
N LEU A 339 17.68 12.53 14.47
CA LEU A 339 17.54 12.86 15.91
C LEU A 339 16.74 11.78 16.65
N LEU A 340 15.59 11.35 16.14
CA LEU A 340 14.79 10.30 16.78
C LEU A 340 15.47 8.94 16.73
N SER A 341 16.22 8.65 15.66
CA SER A 341 17.02 7.42 15.57
C SER A 341 18.15 7.39 16.60
N LEU A 342 18.85 8.49 16.79
CA LEU A 342 19.87 8.63 17.84
C LEU A 342 19.26 8.49 19.24
N ALA A 343 18.15 9.17 19.50
CA ALA A 343 17.43 9.05 20.76
C ALA A 343 16.97 7.60 21.00
N SER A 344 16.35 6.97 20.02
CA SER A 344 15.90 5.56 20.09
C SER A 344 17.08 4.62 20.34
N TYR A 345 18.20 4.80 19.64
CA TYR A 345 19.38 3.98 19.81
C TYR A 345 19.96 4.10 21.23
N HIS A 346 20.16 5.33 21.74
CA HIS A 346 20.81 5.56 23.02
C HIS A 346 19.89 5.33 24.22
N LEU A 347 18.59 5.69 24.12
CA LEU A 347 17.66 5.64 25.24
C LEU A 347 16.83 4.35 25.31
N ILE A 348 16.63 3.66 24.18
CA ILE A 348 15.78 2.48 24.11
C ILE A 348 16.61 1.24 23.72
N GLU A 349 17.25 1.23 22.53
CA GLU A 349 17.89 0.03 21.99
C GLU A 349 19.05 -0.44 22.87
N GLN A 350 20.02 0.43 23.14
CA GLN A 350 21.21 0.04 23.88
C GLN A 350 20.94 -0.32 25.35
N PRO A 351 20.20 0.48 26.14
CA PRO A 351 19.94 0.13 27.54
C PRO A 351 19.17 -1.19 27.68
N LEU A 352 18.10 -1.37 26.89
CA LEU A 352 17.24 -2.55 27.01
C LEU A 352 17.89 -3.82 26.46
N ARG A 353 18.80 -3.70 25.47
CA ARG A 353 19.57 -4.80 24.92
C ARG A 353 20.49 -5.48 25.93
N HIS A 354 21.05 -4.71 26.87
CA HIS A 354 22.03 -5.20 27.84
C HIS A 354 21.42 -5.76 29.13
N LEU A 355 20.09 -5.63 29.33
CA LEU A 355 19.43 -6.19 30.50
C LEU A 355 19.47 -7.73 30.49
N GLN A 356 19.98 -8.29 31.60
CA GLN A 356 20.17 -9.73 31.77
C GLN A 356 18.90 -10.43 32.33
N TRP A 357 17.74 -10.21 31.72
CA TRP A 357 16.48 -10.81 32.18
C TRP A 357 16.28 -12.24 31.66
N SER A 358 15.49 -13.04 32.40
CA SER A 358 15.09 -14.37 31.96
C SER A 358 14.25 -14.30 30.67
N PHE A 359 14.12 -15.44 29.98
CA PHE A 359 13.30 -15.53 28.77
C PHE A 359 11.85 -15.11 29.02
N GLY A 360 11.24 -15.63 30.12
CA GLY A 360 9.85 -15.28 30.46
C GLY A 360 9.67 -13.79 30.76
N ARG A 361 10.57 -13.18 31.57
CA ARG A 361 10.50 -11.75 31.86
C ARG A 361 10.72 -10.88 30.60
N THR A 362 11.66 -11.27 29.74
CA THR A 362 11.89 -10.57 28.46
C THR A 362 10.65 -10.69 27.56
N GLY A 363 10.04 -11.88 27.45
CA GLY A 363 8.82 -12.09 26.68
C GLY A 363 7.65 -11.28 27.22
N LEU A 364 7.48 -11.23 28.55
CA LEU A 364 6.43 -10.43 29.18
C LEU A 364 6.61 -8.93 28.87
N VAL A 365 7.81 -8.38 29.16
CA VAL A 365 8.02 -6.92 29.12
C VAL A 365 8.26 -6.39 27.71
N TYR A 366 8.95 -7.14 26.83
CA TYR A 366 9.30 -6.65 25.48
C TYR A 366 8.31 -7.07 24.41
N TYR A 367 7.45 -8.07 24.68
CA TYR A 367 6.47 -8.52 23.71
C TYR A 367 5.03 -8.41 24.22
N LEU A 368 4.67 -9.10 25.30
CA LEU A 368 3.27 -9.19 25.74
C LEU A 368 2.70 -7.83 26.17
N LEU A 369 3.38 -7.10 27.07
CA LEU A 369 2.89 -5.81 27.54
C LEU A 369 2.78 -4.77 26.42
N PRO A 370 3.80 -4.57 25.53
CA PRO A 370 3.65 -3.69 24.38
C PRO A 370 2.57 -4.13 23.39
N THR A 371 2.38 -5.45 23.20
CA THR A 371 1.28 -5.98 22.39
C THR A 371 -0.08 -5.60 22.93
N LEU A 372 -0.27 -5.72 24.26
CA LEU A 372 -1.51 -5.30 24.91
C LEU A 372 -1.73 -3.78 24.81
N LEU A 373 -0.66 -2.99 24.91
CA LEU A 373 -0.73 -1.55 24.68
C LEU A 373 -1.17 -1.22 23.25
N VAL A 374 -0.55 -1.87 22.26
CA VAL A 374 -0.94 -1.71 20.83
C VAL A 374 -2.40 -2.14 20.63
N ALA A 375 -2.84 -3.24 21.25
CA ALA A 375 -4.23 -3.68 21.19
C ALA A 375 -5.19 -2.64 21.81
N GLY A 376 -4.83 -2.05 22.94
CA GLY A 376 -5.59 -0.96 23.58
C GLY A 376 -5.72 0.27 22.67
N LEU A 377 -4.61 0.73 22.08
CA LEU A 377 -4.59 1.84 21.14
C LEU A 377 -5.39 1.52 19.86
N TYR A 378 -5.28 0.29 19.36
CA TYR A 378 -6.08 -0.19 18.25
C TYR A 378 -7.59 -0.13 18.56
N MET A 379 -8.01 -0.50 19.74
CA MET A 379 -9.42 -0.51 20.15
C MET A 379 -9.98 0.90 20.35
N GLN A 380 -9.22 1.83 20.93
CA GLN A 380 -9.64 3.22 21.09
C GLN A 380 -9.93 3.92 19.77
N GLY A 381 -9.15 3.66 18.73
CA GLY A 381 -9.33 4.28 17.42
C GLY A 381 -10.54 3.76 16.61
N ARG A 382 -11.35 2.86 17.16
CA ARG A 382 -12.40 2.15 16.41
C ARG A 382 -13.70 2.94 16.24
N LYS A 383 -14.00 3.87 17.14
CA LYS A 383 -15.27 4.63 17.12
C LYS A 383 -15.04 5.97 16.45
N MET A 384 -15.64 6.14 15.29
CA MET A 384 -15.79 7.46 14.69
C MET A 384 -16.97 8.15 15.38
N PRO A 385 -16.85 9.43 15.77
CA PRO A 385 -18.01 10.21 16.18
C PRO A 385 -19.00 10.28 15.02
N THR A 386 -20.29 10.02 15.30
CA THR A 386 -21.37 10.00 14.29
C THR A 386 -21.43 11.31 13.49
N GLU A 387 -21.11 12.43 14.14
CA GLU A 387 -21.05 13.76 13.50
C GLU A 387 -19.96 13.87 12.43
N MET A 388 -18.91 13.03 12.50
CA MET A 388 -17.79 13.05 11.54
C MET A 388 -18.03 12.12 10.35
N GLU A 389 -18.95 11.18 10.44
CA GLU A 389 -19.19 10.19 9.40
C GLU A 389 -19.51 10.84 8.03
N GLN A 390 -20.33 11.91 8.05
CA GLN A 390 -20.68 12.65 6.85
C GLN A 390 -19.49 13.32 6.14
N PHE A 391 -18.37 13.56 6.86
CA PHE A 391 -17.17 14.21 6.28
C PHE A 391 -16.10 13.21 5.85
N VAL A 392 -16.23 11.96 6.26
CA VAL A 392 -15.22 10.91 6.02
C VAL A 392 -15.76 9.80 5.11
N SER A 393 -17.08 9.67 5.02
CA SER A 393 -17.72 8.67 4.15
C SER A 393 -17.84 9.19 2.72
N CYS A 394 -17.32 8.42 1.77
CA CYS A 394 -17.47 8.67 0.34
C CYS A 394 -18.80 8.14 -0.23
N GLY A 395 -19.88 8.13 0.57
CA GLY A 395 -21.18 7.60 0.15
C GLY A 395 -21.24 6.06 0.09
N VAL A 396 -20.13 5.37 0.28
CA VAL A 396 -20.11 3.91 0.40
C VAL A 396 -20.32 3.53 1.87
N PRO A 397 -21.33 2.70 2.20
CA PRO A 397 -21.51 2.26 3.57
C PRO A 397 -20.27 1.48 4.05
N ARG A 398 -19.68 1.91 5.18
CA ARG A 398 -18.56 1.20 5.79
C ARG A 398 -18.99 -0.16 6.31
N GLY A 399 -18.10 -1.15 6.16
CA GLY A 399 -18.36 -2.53 6.60
C GLY A 399 -19.18 -3.36 5.62
N THR A 400 -19.59 -2.81 4.48
CA THR A 400 -20.03 -3.60 3.35
C THR A 400 -18.83 -3.84 2.46
N GLU A 401 -18.22 -4.99 2.61
CA GLU A 401 -17.09 -5.44 1.77
C GLU A 401 -17.52 -5.60 0.30
N LYS A 402 -18.83 -5.63 0.03
CA LYS A 402 -19.40 -5.73 -1.32
C LYS A 402 -19.75 -4.34 -1.86
N VAL A 403 -19.02 -3.90 -2.84
CA VAL A 403 -19.05 -2.55 -3.41
C VAL A 403 -20.07 -2.43 -4.56
N LEU A 404 -21.06 -3.30 -4.63
CA LEU A 404 -22.19 -3.17 -5.54
C LEU A 404 -23.33 -2.45 -4.83
N THR A 405 -23.64 -1.25 -5.33
CA THR A 405 -24.82 -0.51 -4.91
C THR A 405 -25.94 -0.71 -5.94
N TYR A 406 -27.08 -1.19 -5.48
CA TYR A 406 -28.32 -1.25 -6.27
C TYR A 406 -29.46 -0.82 -5.36
N THR A 407 -29.64 0.50 -5.23
CA THR A 407 -30.53 1.08 -4.22
C THR A 407 -31.51 2.07 -4.81
N THR A 408 -32.72 2.14 -4.22
CA THR A 408 -33.74 3.11 -4.59
C THR A 408 -33.41 4.48 -4.00
N ILE A 409 -33.58 5.52 -4.80
CA ILE A 409 -33.39 6.93 -4.42
C ILE A 409 -34.61 7.76 -4.83
N GLY A 410 -34.75 8.94 -4.21
CA GLY A 410 -35.84 9.88 -4.48
C GLY A 410 -37.13 9.55 -3.76
N LYS A 411 -38.29 9.88 -4.38
CA LYS A 411 -39.61 9.64 -3.78
C LYS A 411 -39.97 8.15 -3.79
N GLN A 412 -39.84 7.50 -2.66
CA GLN A 412 -40.03 6.04 -2.52
C GLN A 412 -41.44 5.53 -2.83
N ASN A 413 -42.43 6.41 -2.81
CA ASN A 413 -43.82 6.04 -3.15
C ASN A 413 -44.10 5.98 -4.66
N ASN A 414 -43.11 6.33 -5.48
CA ASN A 414 -43.21 6.26 -6.94
C ASN A 414 -42.50 5.00 -7.47
N THR A 415 -43.01 4.46 -8.58
CA THR A 415 -42.32 3.39 -9.30
C THR A 415 -41.02 3.94 -9.90
N PRO A 416 -39.86 3.29 -9.68
CA PRO A 416 -38.61 3.74 -10.26
C PRO A 416 -38.67 3.78 -11.79
N ASN A 417 -38.43 4.94 -12.37
CA ASN A 417 -38.42 5.17 -13.81
C ASN A 417 -37.08 5.71 -14.34
N VAL A 418 -36.14 5.96 -13.42
CA VAL A 418 -34.80 6.45 -13.70
C VAL A 418 -33.78 5.41 -13.24
N LEU A 419 -32.77 5.14 -14.06
CA LEU A 419 -31.62 4.32 -13.69
C LEU A 419 -30.36 5.18 -13.74
N ILE A 420 -29.59 5.18 -12.66
CA ILE A 420 -28.29 5.86 -12.58
C ILE A 420 -27.21 4.79 -12.55
N VAL A 421 -26.31 4.83 -13.51
CA VAL A 421 -25.24 3.82 -13.65
C VAL A 421 -23.86 4.47 -13.69
N GLY A 422 -22.90 3.80 -13.07
CA GLY A 422 -21.50 4.22 -13.12
C GLY A 422 -20.60 3.45 -12.17
N ASN A 423 -19.50 4.07 -11.78
CA ASN A 423 -18.48 3.50 -10.89
C ASN A 423 -18.57 4.13 -9.48
N SER A 424 -17.45 4.15 -8.73
CA SER A 424 -17.38 4.79 -7.40
C SER A 424 -17.80 6.26 -7.39
N TYR A 425 -17.59 6.96 -8.51
CA TYR A 425 -18.03 8.36 -8.67
C TYR A 425 -19.55 8.51 -8.70
N THR A 426 -20.27 7.52 -9.17
CA THR A 426 -21.72 7.48 -9.07
C THR A 426 -22.17 7.22 -7.62
N ILE A 427 -21.49 6.32 -6.93
CA ILE A 427 -21.83 5.96 -5.55
C ILE A 427 -21.63 7.16 -4.60
N GLN A 428 -20.56 7.91 -4.76
CA GLN A 428 -20.30 9.13 -3.94
C GLN A 428 -21.37 10.21 -4.10
N LEU A 429 -22.00 10.26 -5.26
CA LEU A 429 -23.09 11.21 -5.56
C LEU A 429 -24.48 10.69 -5.16
N ARG A 430 -24.59 9.57 -4.45
CA ARG A 430 -25.87 9.02 -4.04
C ARG A 430 -26.76 10.05 -3.36
N ASP A 431 -26.23 10.79 -2.39
CA ASP A 431 -26.98 11.77 -1.63
C ASP A 431 -27.36 13.01 -2.48
N PHE A 432 -26.50 13.38 -3.45
CA PHE A 432 -26.85 14.37 -4.47
C PHE A 432 -28.07 13.92 -5.29
N PHE A 433 -27.99 12.73 -5.89
CA PHE A 433 -29.08 12.23 -6.71
C PHE A 433 -30.37 12.00 -5.92
N ASP A 434 -30.28 11.51 -4.68
CA ASP A 434 -31.43 11.30 -3.81
C ASP A 434 -32.15 12.63 -3.47
N LYS A 435 -31.37 13.66 -3.14
CA LYS A 435 -31.89 14.98 -2.79
C LYS A 435 -32.53 15.68 -3.99
N VAL A 436 -31.87 15.66 -5.15
CA VAL A 436 -32.40 16.23 -6.39
C VAL A 436 -33.67 15.47 -6.82
N ALA A 437 -33.66 14.14 -6.77
CA ALA A 437 -34.81 13.32 -7.10
C ALA A 437 -36.03 13.63 -6.22
N LYS A 438 -35.81 13.87 -4.93
CA LYS A 438 -36.89 14.28 -3.99
C LYS A 438 -37.43 15.65 -4.33
N ALA A 439 -36.55 16.60 -4.68
CA ALA A 439 -36.95 17.96 -5.07
C ALA A 439 -37.72 17.98 -6.39
N GLU A 440 -37.26 17.24 -7.39
CA GLU A 440 -37.90 17.15 -8.71
C GLU A 440 -39.06 16.15 -8.79
N GLY A 441 -39.27 15.33 -7.75
CA GLY A 441 -40.44 14.45 -7.63
C GLY A 441 -40.32 13.11 -8.38
N TRP A 442 -39.14 12.64 -8.77
CA TRP A 442 -38.94 11.34 -9.40
C TRP A 442 -38.38 10.26 -8.46
N CYS A 443 -38.43 9.02 -8.92
CA CYS A 443 -37.84 7.85 -8.24
C CYS A 443 -36.91 7.11 -9.17
N GLY A 444 -35.77 6.68 -8.67
CA GLY A 444 -34.79 5.98 -9.47
C GLY A 444 -34.09 4.85 -8.72
N ILE A 445 -33.33 4.07 -9.48
CA ILE A 445 -32.36 3.09 -8.98
C ILE A 445 -30.97 3.62 -9.26
N LEU A 446 -30.14 3.68 -8.21
CA LEU A 446 -28.71 3.94 -8.35
C LEU A 446 -27.96 2.62 -8.36
N SER A 447 -27.18 2.38 -9.42
CA SER A 447 -26.38 1.18 -9.62
C SER A 447 -24.92 1.53 -9.88
N GLY A 448 -24.06 1.27 -8.92
CA GLY A 448 -22.63 1.52 -8.99
C GLY A 448 -21.80 0.32 -8.53
N VAL A 449 -20.65 0.11 -9.16
CA VAL A 449 -19.61 -0.83 -8.72
C VAL A 449 -18.28 -0.10 -8.78
N SER A 450 -17.46 -0.22 -7.74
CA SER A 450 -16.13 0.40 -7.71
C SER A 450 -15.26 -0.06 -8.87
N GLY A 451 -14.57 0.92 -9.48
CA GLY A 451 -13.60 0.65 -10.54
C GLY A 451 -14.18 0.23 -11.89
N THR A 452 -15.48 -0.13 -11.99
CA THR A 452 -16.04 -0.71 -13.20
C THR A 452 -17.28 0.01 -13.72
N PHE A 453 -17.55 -0.13 -15.01
CA PHE A 453 -18.75 0.34 -15.69
C PHE A 453 -19.52 -0.86 -16.31
N PRO A 454 -20.86 -0.86 -16.36
CA PRO A 454 -21.60 -1.92 -17.03
C PRO A 454 -21.22 -1.98 -18.52
N HIS A 455 -20.74 -3.14 -18.96
CA HIS A 455 -20.33 -3.34 -20.34
C HIS A 455 -21.06 -4.52 -20.99
N HIS A 456 -21.11 -4.51 -22.32
CA HIS A 456 -21.76 -5.55 -23.10
C HIS A 456 -23.19 -5.84 -22.66
N LEU A 457 -23.98 -4.81 -22.33
CA LEU A 457 -25.37 -4.98 -21.89
C LEU A 457 -26.18 -5.78 -22.92
N GLU A 458 -25.89 -5.62 -24.20
CA GLU A 458 -26.54 -6.33 -25.31
C GLU A 458 -26.29 -7.85 -25.29
N LYS A 459 -25.26 -8.31 -24.60
CA LYS A 459 -24.90 -9.74 -24.50
C LYS A 459 -25.35 -10.38 -23.18
N GLN A 460 -25.84 -9.59 -22.25
CA GLN A 460 -26.22 -10.07 -20.92
C GLN A 460 -27.58 -10.77 -20.95
N LYS A 461 -27.69 -11.85 -20.17
CA LYS A 461 -28.97 -12.54 -19.93
C LYS A 461 -29.66 -11.92 -18.74
N PRO A 462 -31.00 -11.66 -18.81
CA PRO A 462 -31.73 -11.16 -17.66
C PRO A 462 -31.70 -12.14 -16.49
N ILE A 463 -31.75 -11.61 -15.28
CA ILE A 463 -31.73 -12.38 -14.03
C ILE A 463 -32.86 -11.91 -13.11
N SER A 464 -33.52 -12.81 -12.38
CA SER A 464 -34.53 -12.46 -11.40
C SER A 464 -33.92 -11.74 -10.17
N ARG A 465 -34.77 -11.05 -9.39
CA ARG A 465 -34.33 -10.42 -8.14
C ARG A 465 -33.84 -11.44 -7.12
N GLU A 466 -34.50 -12.57 -7.02
CA GLU A 466 -34.17 -13.64 -6.08
C GLU A 466 -32.84 -14.31 -6.45
N GLU A 467 -32.67 -14.60 -7.74
CA GLU A 467 -31.42 -15.17 -8.24
C GLU A 467 -30.25 -14.19 -8.11
N PHE A 468 -30.47 -12.90 -8.41
CA PHE A 468 -29.49 -11.85 -8.15
C PHE A 468 -29.06 -11.84 -6.68
N GLN A 469 -30.02 -11.82 -5.74
CA GLN A 469 -29.71 -11.78 -4.32
C GLN A 469 -28.95 -13.03 -3.87
N LYS A 470 -29.38 -14.20 -4.33
CA LYS A 470 -28.71 -15.47 -4.05
C LYS A 470 -27.26 -15.50 -4.51
N ILE A 471 -26.98 -15.03 -5.72
CA ILE A 471 -25.61 -14.96 -6.24
C ILE A 471 -24.80 -13.91 -5.48
N TYR A 472 -25.38 -12.72 -5.29
CA TYR A 472 -24.74 -11.61 -4.58
C TYR A 472 -24.29 -11.97 -3.16
N ASP A 473 -25.16 -12.68 -2.42
CA ASP A 473 -24.85 -13.10 -1.03
C ASP A 473 -23.74 -14.14 -0.96
N ASN A 474 -23.54 -14.91 -2.04
CA ASN A 474 -22.54 -15.98 -2.14
C ASN A 474 -21.28 -15.59 -2.94
N ILE A 475 -21.22 -14.40 -3.52
CA ILE A 475 -20.01 -13.94 -4.22
C ILE A 475 -18.86 -13.84 -3.22
N SER A 476 -17.78 -14.54 -3.53
CA SER A 476 -16.51 -14.39 -2.83
C SER A 476 -15.83 -13.11 -3.31
N LEU A 477 -15.37 -12.28 -2.36
CA LEU A 477 -14.58 -11.07 -2.68
C LEU A 477 -13.11 -11.40 -3.01
N THR A 478 -12.85 -12.62 -3.47
CA THR A 478 -11.53 -13.11 -3.86
C THR A 478 -11.49 -13.34 -5.37
N GLY A 479 -10.41 -12.99 -6.02
CA GLY A 479 -10.25 -13.12 -7.47
C GLY A 479 -10.79 -11.94 -8.26
N ASP A 480 -11.35 -12.20 -9.44
CA ASP A 480 -11.96 -11.20 -10.35
C ASP A 480 -13.37 -10.77 -9.88
N TRP A 481 -13.54 -10.54 -8.56
CA TRP A 481 -14.84 -10.22 -7.95
C TRP A 481 -15.50 -8.97 -8.56
N ASP A 482 -14.72 -7.98 -8.97
CA ASP A 482 -15.19 -6.77 -9.66
C ASP A 482 -15.81 -7.10 -11.01
N LYS A 483 -15.25 -8.04 -11.75
CA LYS A 483 -15.79 -8.54 -13.01
C LYS A 483 -17.06 -9.34 -12.78
N GLU A 484 -17.09 -10.21 -11.78
CA GLU A 484 -18.28 -11.00 -11.42
C GLU A 484 -19.41 -10.09 -10.96
N LEU A 485 -19.14 -9.12 -10.06
CA LEU A 485 -20.14 -8.14 -9.63
C LEU A 485 -20.62 -7.27 -10.79
N ASN A 486 -19.73 -6.90 -11.72
CA ASN A 486 -20.11 -6.12 -12.88
C ASN A 486 -21.01 -6.91 -13.85
N ASN A 487 -20.73 -8.20 -14.07
CA ASN A 487 -21.59 -9.07 -14.84
C ASN A 487 -22.96 -9.24 -14.17
N LEU A 488 -23.00 -9.54 -12.89
CA LEU A 488 -24.21 -9.70 -12.11
C LEU A 488 -25.07 -8.40 -12.13
N ARG A 489 -24.42 -7.25 -11.96
CA ARG A 489 -25.05 -5.94 -12.11
C ARG A 489 -25.65 -5.73 -13.51
N SER A 490 -24.87 -6.04 -14.55
CA SER A 490 -25.29 -5.87 -15.93
C SER A 490 -26.51 -6.75 -16.26
N GLN A 491 -26.54 -7.99 -15.78
CA GLN A 491 -27.70 -8.88 -15.90
C GLN A 491 -28.93 -8.31 -15.21
N ARG A 492 -28.75 -7.73 -14.00
CA ARG A 492 -29.84 -7.10 -13.27
C ARG A 492 -30.36 -5.85 -13.96
N ILE A 493 -29.46 -5.02 -14.49
CA ILE A 493 -29.83 -3.84 -15.28
C ILE A 493 -30.70 -4.23 -16.48
N ILE A 494 -30.32 -5.26 -17.23
CA ILE A 494 -31.09 -5.74 -18.39
C ILE A 494 -32.49 -6.21 -17.97
N SER A 495 -32.61 -6.92 -16.85
CA SER A 495 -33.91 -7.37 -16.35
C SER A 495 -34.85 -6.21 -15.99
N ASP A 496 -34.30 -5.16 -15.42
CA ASP A 496 -35.08 -4.00 -14.99
C ASP A 496 -35.18 -2.90 -16.08
N LEU A 497 -34.42 -3.00 -17.17
CA LEU A 497 -34.32 -1.98 -18.22
C LEU A 497 -35.68 -1.54 -18.80
N PRO A 498 -36.71 -2.41 -19.00
CA PRO A 498 -38.02 -1.99 -19.46
C PRO A 498 -38.72 -0.97 -18.55
N LYS A 499 -38.42 -0.98 -17.26
CA LYS A 499 -39.02 -0.09 -16.26
C LYS A 499 -38.50 1.34 -16.36
N PHE A 500 -37.29 1.54 -16.87
CA PHE A 500 -36.61 2.82 -16.89
C PHE A 500 -36.86 3.58 -18.19
N LYS A 501 -37.27 4.84 -18.10
CA LYS A 501 -37.39 5.76 -19.22
C LYS A 501 -36.10 6.54 -19.44
N THR A 502 -35.50 6.99 -18.35
CA THR A 502 -34.26 7.80 -18.35
C THR A 502 -33.10 7.02 -17.75
N ILE A 503 -31.95 7.08 -18.40
CA ILE A 503 -30.70 6.49 -17.93
C ILE A 503 -29.67 7.61 -17.71
N ILE A 504 -29.16 7.72 -16.51
CA ILE A 504 -28.11 8.68 -16.15
C ILE A 504 -26.79 7.93 -16.04
N ILE A 505 -25.77 8.36 -16.77
CA ILE A 505 -24.42 7.79 -16.77
C ILE A 505 -23.48 8.76 -16.07
N SER A 506 -22.89 8.34 -14.94
CA SER A 506 -21.94 9.15 -14.17
C SER A 506 -20.63 8.41 -13.95
N LEU A 507 -19.53 8.96 -14.43
CA LEU A 507 -18.19 8.36 -14.39
C LEU A 507 -17.12 9.41 -14.14
N ASN A 508 -15.90 8.95 -13.83
CA ASN A 508 -14.70 9.78 -13.83
C ASN A 508 -14.16 9.92 -15.27
N TRP A 509 -14.65 10.91 -15.98
CA TRP A 509 -14.36 11.11 -17.42
C TRP A 509 -12.93 11.56 -17.74
N TRP A 510 -12.20 12.02 -16.78
CA TRP A 510 -10.87 12.61 -17.01
C TRP A 510 -9.71 11.73 -16.47
N HIS A 511 -10.00 10.64 -15.78
CA HIS A 511 -8.96 9.68 -15.44
C HIS A 511 -8.44 8.97 -16.70
N PRO A 512 -7.11 8.85 -16.90
CA PRO A 512 -6.53 8.27 -18.12
C PRO A 512 -7.07 6.90 -18.49
N GLU A 513 -7.26 6.04 -17.49
CA GLU A 513 -7.76 4.67 -17.72
C GLU A 513 -9.25 4.65 -18.09
N THR A 514 -10.06 5.51 -17.47
CA THR A 514 -11.47 5.64 -17.84
C THR A 514 -11.59 6.14 -19.29
N TYR A 515 -10.79 7.13 -19.68
CA TYR A 515 -10.80 7.63 -21.03
C TYR A 515 -10.40 6.59 -22.07
N SER A 516 -9.28 5.89 -21.86
CA SER A 516 -8.73 4.98 -22.86
C SER A 516 -9.46 3.63 -22.93
N LYS A 517 -9.84 3.08 -21.77
CA LYS A 517 -10.44 1.75 -21.67
C LYS A 517 -11.97 1.75 -21.66
N ALA A 518 -12.58 2.68 -20.92
CA ALA A 518 -14.02 2.69 -20.72
C ALA A 518 -14.79 3.44 -21.82
N LEU A 519 -14.21 4.41 -22.51
CA LEU A 519 -14.92 5.19 -23.53
C LEU A 519 -15.52 4.33 -24.65
N PRO A 520 -14.82 3.36 -25.25
CA PRO A 520 -15.41 2.48 -26.27
C PRO A 520 -16.61 1.69 -25.73
N GLU A 521 -16.54 1.21 -24.48
CA GLU A 521 -17.61 0.45 -23.84
C GLU A 521 -18.81 1.34 -23.50
N VAL A 522 -18.55 2.56 -23.04
CA VAL A 522 -19.61 3.56 -22.81
C VAL A 522 -20.34 3.91 -24.09
N LEU A 523 -19.61 4.15 -25.19
CA LEU A 523 -20.22 4.42 -26.50
C LEU A 523 -21.05 3.24 -27.00
N SER A 524 -20.60 1.99 -26.79
CA SER A 524 -21.38 0.78 -27.11
C SER A 524 -22.66 0.71 -26.27
N THR A 525 -22.55 0.96 -24.96
CA THR A 525 -23.69 0.97 -24.04
C THR A 525 -24.70 2.06 -24.38
N ILE A 526 -24.24 3.29 -24.67
CA ILE A 526 -25.10 4.38 -25.14
C ILE A 526 -25.83 3.97 -26.43
N GLY A 527 -25.12 3.41 -27.39
CA GLY A 527 -25.71 2.93 -28.65
C GLY A 527 -26.79 1.87 -28.45
N PHE A 528 -26.56 0.93 -27.54
CA PHE A 528 -27.57 -0.07 -27.16
C PHE A 528 -28.80 0.57 -26.50
N LEU A 529 -28.58 1.41 -25.49
CA LEU A 529 -29.68 2.08 -24.76
C LEU A 529 -30.51 3.01 -25.68
N HIS A 530 -29.82 3.70 -26.58
CA HIS A 530 -30.50 4.54 -27.59
C HIS A 530 -31.41 3.71 -28.50
N LYS A 531 -30.93 2.55 -28.99
CA LYS A 531 -31.78 1.62 -29.77
C LYS A 531 -32.99 1.10 -29.00
N GLN A 532 -32.91 1.07 -27.66
CA GLN A 532 -34.03 0.73 -26.78
C GLN A 532 -34.96 1.92 -26.48
N GLY A 533 -34.78 3.05 -27.15
CA GLY A 533 -35.60 4.25 -26.97
C GLY A 533 -35.43 4.94 -25.61
N LYS A 534 -34.29 4.79 -24.96
CA LYS A 534 -34.03 5.41 -23.66
C LYS A 534 -33.56 6.85 -23.81
N HIS A 535 -34.05 7.73 -22.94
CA HIS A 535 -33.52 9.06 -22.74
C HIS A 535 -32.22 8.95 -21.95
N ILE A 536 -31.12 9.53 -22.41
CA ILE A 536 -29.78 9.33 -21.85
C ILE A 536 -29.19 10.67 -21.44
N ILE A 537 -28.77 10.77 -20.18
CA ILE A 537 -28.09 11.93 -19.61
C ILE A 537 -26.72 11.48 -19.13
N VAL A 538 -25.67 12.16 -19.59
CA VAL A 538 -24.29 11.94 -19.13
C VAL A 538 -23.92 13.04 -18.16
N VAL A 539 -23.51 12.65 -16.95
CA VAL A 539 -23.14 13.57 -15.88
C VAL A 539 -21.63 13.64 -15.74
N ASN A 540 -21.08 14.85 -15.82
CA ASN A 540 -19.73 15.17 -15.45
C ASN A 540 -19.70 15.76 -14.03
N SER A 541 -19.16 15.01 -13.09
CA SER A 541 -19.06 15.40 -11.69
C SER A 541 -17.61 15.35 -11.19
N CYS A 542 -16.67 15.23 -12.11
CA CYS A 542 -15.33 14.80 -11.76
C CYS A 542 -14.44 15.98 -11.40
N MET A 543 -13.92 15.94 -10.20
CA MET A 543 -12.80 16.76 -9.77
C MET A 543 -11.77 15.88 -9.09
N SER A 544 -10.49 16.06 -9.47
CA SER A 544 -9.37 15.54 -8.69
C SER A 544 -8.65 16.74 -8.09
N TYR A 545 -8.50 16.70 -6.82
CA TYR A 545 -7.71 17.68 -6.12
C TYR A 545 -6.32 17.10 -5.90
N ASN A 546 -5.29 17.80 -6.33
CA ASN A 546 -3.90 17.41 -6.07
C ASN A 546 -3.56 17.72 -4.61
N THR A 547 -4.36 17.20 -3.66
CA THR A 547 -4.10 17.42 -2.26
C THR A 547 -4.03 16.12 -1.50
N ALA A 548 -2.93 15.94 -0.83
CA ALA A 548 -2.83 15.00 0.27
C ALA A 548 -3.09 15.69 1.63
N ARG A 549 -3.68 16.88 1.68
CA ARG A 549 -3.89 17.64 2.92
C ARG A 549 -5.12 17.18 3.70
N LEU A 550 -5.30 15.86 3.83
CA LEU A 550 -6.34 15.26 4.64
C LEU A 550 -6.22 15.65 6.13
N ALA A 551 -4.99 15.86 6.62
CA ALA A 551 -4.76 16.30 7.99
C ALA A 551 -5.33 17.70 8.25
N GLU A 552 -5.16 18.65 7.32
CA GLU A 552 -5.75 19.99 7.42
C GLU A 552 -7.28 19.93 7.37
N THR A 553 -7.82 19.07 6.51
CA THR A 553 -9.24 18.79 6.42
C THR A 553 -9.78 18.23 7.75
N TYR A 554 -9.06 17.27 8.36
CA TYR A 554 -9.43 16.71 9.65
C TYR A 554 -9.38 17.74 10.78
N CYS A 555 -8.31 18.54 10.85
CA CYS A 555 -8.22 19.63 11.83
C CYS A 555 -9.37 20.61 11.67
N SER A 556 -9.79 20.90 10.43
CA SER A 556 -10.92 21.79 10.15
C SER A 556 -12.25 21.22 10.64
N VAL A 557 -12.48 19.95 10.39
CA VAL A 557 -13.69 19.26 10.82
C VAL A 557 -13.76 19.18 12.36
N ARG A 558 -12.63 18.86 13.01
CA ARG A 558 -12.53 18.72 14.46
C ARG A 558 -12.71 20.05 15.20
N GLN A 559 -12.18 21.14 14.65
CA GLN A 559 -12.23 22.48 15.27
C GLN A 559 -13.45 23.29 14.87
N LYS A 560 -14.27 22.80 13.92
CA LYS A 560 -15.43 23.52 13.32
C LYS A 560 -15.05 24.86 12.66
N THR A 561 -13.79 25.20 12.59
CA THR A 561 -13.26 26.42 11.95
C THR A 561 -11.92 26.11 11.31
N VAL A 562 -11.68 26.60 10.11
CA VAL A 562 -10.37 26.57 9.48
C VAL A 562 -10.06 27.92 8.88
N THR A 563 -8.94 28.47 9.32
CA THR A 563 -8.18 29.49 8.62
C THR A 563 -7.05 28.80 7.86
N LEU A 564 -7.29 28.38 6.65
CA LEU A 564 -6.27 27.77 5.80
C LEU A 564 -6.02 28.69 4.62
N SER A 565 -5.05 29.58 4.77
CA SER A 565 -4.58 30.48 3.71
C SER A 565 -4.05 29.74 2.48
N ALA A 566 -3.58 28.51 2.64
CA ALA A 566 -3.00 27.73 1.54
C ALA A 566 -4.04 26.98 0.70
N LEU A 567 -5.19 26.58 1.25
CA LEU A 567 -6.31 26.06 0.46
C LEU A 567 -7.05 27.18 -0.29
N GLN A 568 -6.70 28.44 -0.02
CA GLN A 568 -7.31 29.61 -0.61
C GLN A 568 -6.79 29.93 -2.02
N SER A 569 -5.71 29.30 -2.48
CA SER A 569 -5.25 29.58 -3.83
C SER A 569 -6.07 28.77 -4.83
N GLU A 570 -6.88 29.44 -5.64
CA GLU A 570 -7.51 28.89 -6.85
C GLU A 570 -6.50 28.12 -7.74
N ASN A 571 -5.24 28.52 -7.72
CA ASN A 571 -4.14 27.87 -8.42
C ASN A 571 -3.84 26.45 -7.95
N TYR A 572 -4.18 26.09 -6.71
CA TYR A 572 -3.96 24.74 -6.18
C TYR A 572 -5.00 23.74 -6.70
N LEU A 573 -6.22 24.21 -6.95
CA LEU A 573 -7.29 23.40 -7.52
C LEU A 573 -7.12 23.18 -9.03
N ARG A 574 -6.41 24.08 -9.71
CA ARG A 574 -6.19 24.11 -11.16
C ARG A 574 -4.81 23.64 -11.59
N GLY A 575 -4.14 22.80 -10.82
CA GLY A 575 -2.84 22.23 -11.20
C GLY A 575 -2.89 21.46 -12.53
N THR A 576 -1.73 21.10 -13.05
CA THR A 576 -1.54 20.47 -14.38
C THR A 576 -2.43 19.24 -14.61
N ALA A 577 -2.75 18.48 -13.54
CA ALA A 577 -3.67 17.34 -13.60
C ALA A 577 -5.11 17.76 -13.93
N TYR A 578 -5.57 18.92 -13.45
CA TYR A 578 -6.91 19.44 -13.76
C TYR A 578 -7.05 19.79 -15.25
N HIS A 579 -6.08 20.50 -15.82
CA HIS A 579 -6.11 20.87 -17.25
C HIS A 579 -6.08 19.65 -18.18
N LEU A 580 -5.29 18.63 -17.87
CA LEU A 580 -5.27 17.38 -18.62
C LEU A 580 -6.61 16.64 -18.53
N GLY A 581 -7.27 16.69 -17.37
CA GLY A 581 -8.60 16.13 -17.15
C GLY A 581 -9.66 16.85 -17.97
N GLU A 582 -9.67 18.16 -17.98
CA GLU A 582 -10.62 19.00 -18.71
C GLU A 582 -10.58 18.70 -20.23
N ASN A 583 -9.40 18.60 -20.81
CA ASN A 583 -9.25 18.22 -22.21
C ASN A 583 -9.85 16.84 -22.52
N ARG A 584 -9.71 15.86 -21.60
CA ARG A 584 -10.29 14.53 -21.77
C ARG A 584 -11.82 14.54 -21.63
N VAL A 585 -12.35 15.34 -20.70
CA VAL A 585 -13.80 15.54 -20.55
C VAL A 585 -14.36 16.15 -21.83
N GLN A 586 -13.75 17.18 -22.39
CA GLN A 586 -14.19 17.79 -23.65
C GLN A 586 -14.09 16.82 -24.83
N ALA A 587 -13.02 16.04 -24.93
CA ALA A 587 -12.87 15.02 -25.96
C ALA A 587 -13.94 13.91 -25.83
N THR A 588 -14.25 13.49 -24.60
CA THR A 588 -15.33 12.53 -24.33
C THR A 588 -16.68 13.09 -24.73
N LYS A 589 -16.99 14.31 -24.34
CA LYS A 589 -18.23 15.01 -24.71
C LYS A 589 -18.38 15.11 -26.23
N GLN A 590 -17.32 15.50 -26.90
CA GLN A 590 -17.30 15.56 -28.37
C GLN A 590 -17.51 14.20 -29.01
N ALA A 591 -16.84 13.15 -28.53
CA ALA A 591 -16.99 11.78 -29.05
C ALA A 591 -18.44 11.26 -28.89
N ILE A 592 -19.07 11.53 -27.74
CA ILE A 592 -20.47 11.16 -27.48
C ILE A 592 -21.39 11.98 -28.39
N ASN A 593 -21.27 13.31 -28.39
CA ASN A 593 -22.19 14.19 -29.13
C ASN A 593 -22.09 14.00 -30.65
N THR A 594 -20.90 13.70 -31.18
CA THR A 594 -20.71 13.40 -32.62
C THR A 594 -21.47 12.15 -33.01
N ARG A 595 -21.50 11.13 -32.16
CA ARG A 595 -22.13 9.83 -32.46
C ARG A 595 -23.58 9.75 -32.02
N PHE A 596 -23.94 10.50 -30.97
CA PHE A 596 -25.28 10.48 -30.33
C PHE A 596 -25.68 11.92 -29.95
N PRO A 597 -26.07 12.77 -30.92
CA PRO A 597 -26.36 14.19 -30.67
C PRO A 597 -27.55 14.45 -29.73
N GLN A 598 -28.43 13.45 -29.53
CA GLN A 598 -29.57 13.49 -28.62
C GLN A 598 -29.23 13.17 -27.15
N VAL A 599 -27.99 12.77 -26.84
CA VAL A 599 -27.55 12.54 -25.47
C VAL A 599 -27.36 13.89 -24.77
N GLU A 600 -28.00 14.06 -23.65
CA GLU A 600 -27.84 15.25 -22.83
C GLU A 600 -26.56 15.17 -22.00
N TRP A 601 -25.86 16.31 -21.89
CA TRP A 601 -24.65 16.43 -21.08
C TRP A 601 -24.89 17.42 -19.95
N LEU A 602 -24.81 16.93 -18.70
CA LEU A 602 -24.90 17.74 -17.51
C LEU A 602 -23.52 17.89 -16.87
N ASP A 603 -23.06 19.13 -16.70
CA ASP A 603 -21.82 19.43 -16.02
C ASP A 603 -22.09 19.94 -14.60
N LEU A 604 -21.65 19.20 -13.59
CA LEU A 604 -21.78 19.57 -12.17
C LEU A 604 -20.55 20.35 -11.66
N VAL A 605 -19.49 20.48 -12.45
CA VAL A 605 -18.26 21.20 -12.04
C VAL A 605 -18.54 22.65 -11.63
N PRO A 606 -19.41 23.43 -12.31
CA PRO A 606 -19.74 24.80 -11.90
C PRO A 606 -20.36 24.94 -10.51
N PHE A 607 -20.96 23.87 -9.98
CA PHE A 607 -21.60 23.88 -8.65
C PHE A 607 -20.63 23.49 -7.53
N ILE A 608 -19.48 22.95 -7.87
CA ILE A 608 -18.45 22.55 -6.91
C ILE A 608 -17.75 23.82 -6.39
N PRO A 609 -17.59 23.97 -5.06
CA PRO A 609 -16.94 25.15 -4.51
C PRO A 609 -15.48 25.24 -4.95
N HIS A 610 -14.98 26.45 -5.18
CA HIS A 610 -13.57 26.70 -5.48
C HIS A 610 -12.63 26.33 -4.33
N SER A 611 -13.17 26.19 -3.11
CA SER A 611 -12.45 25.77 -1.92
C SER A 611 -12.81 24.33 -1.56
N LEU A 612 -11.81 23.55 -1.10
CA LEU A 612 -12.04 22.22 -0.49
C LEU A 612 -12.88 22.27 0.77
N LEU A 613 -13.06 23.46 1.33
CA LEU A 613 -13.81 23.73 2.54
C LEU A 613 -15.00 24.63 2.22
N HIS A 614 -16.14 24.20 2.67
CA HIS A 614 -17.35 25.02 2.71
C HIS A 614 -17.77 25.21 4.17
N ASN A 615 -17.87 26.47 4.64
CA ASN A 615 -18.16 26.79 6.04
C ASN A 615 -17.23 26.09 7.04
N GLY A 616 -15.94 26.00 6.71
CA GLY A 616 -14.94 25.32 7.54
C GLY A 616 -15.03 23.79 7.56
N LYS A 617 -15.84 23.17 6.69
CA LYS A 617 -16.06 21.72 6.61
C LYS A 617 -15.57 21.19 5.27
N SER A 618 -14.86 20.04 5.30
CA SER A 618 -14.43 19.40 4.07
C SER A 618 -15.59 18.89 3.23
N ILE A 619 -15.49 19.09 1.92
CA ILE A 619 -16.38 18.49 0.93
C ILE A 619 -15.86 17.17 0.37
N LEU A 620 -14.64 16.76 0.73
CA LEU A 620 -14.00 15.54 0.25
C LEU A 620 -13.80 14.52 1.38
N CYS A 621 -13.89 13.25 1.03
CA CYS A 621 -13.49 12.13 1.88
C CYS A 621 -12.06 11.64 1.59
N ASN A 622 -11.60 11.80 0.35
CA ASN A 622 -10.24 11.56 -0.09
C ASN A 622 -9.91 12.49 -1.28
N PRO A 623 -8.68 12.52 -1.82
CA PRO A 623 -8.30 13.48 -2.85
C PRO A 623 -9.16 13.47 -4.13
N THR A 624 -9.89 12.39 -4.38
CA THR A 624 -10.65 12.18 -5.62
C THR A 624 -12.15 12.01 -5.42
N HIS A 625 -12.63 11.83 -4.18
CA HIS A 625 -14.02 11.55 -3.91
C HIS A 625 -14.66 12.59 -2.99
N ILE A 626 -15.88 13.00 -3.35
CA ILE A 626 -16.74 13.87 -2.55
C ILE A 626 -17.32 13.07 -1.37
N ASN A 627 -17.39 13.67 -0.20
CA ASN A 627 -18.06 13.09 0.96
C ASN A 627 -19.57 13.37 0.95
N ILE A 628 -20.29 12.79 1.90
CA ILE A 628 -21.74 12.98 2.03
C ILE A 628 -22.13 14.46 2.19
N TYR A 629 -21.35 15.22 2.97
CA TYR A 629 -21.58 16.65 3.14
C TYR A 629 -21.40 17.41 1.81
N GLY A 630 -20.33 17.11 1.07
CA GLY A 630 -20.07 17.70 -0.26
C GLY A 630 -21.15 17.36 -1.27
N ALA A 631 -21.61 16.10 -1.30
CA ALA A 631 -22.70 15.68 -2.19
C ALA A 631 -24.03 16.42 -1.90
N ASN A 632 -24.36 16.59 -0.62
CA ASN A 632 -25.54 17.37 -0.21
C ASN A 632 -25.41 18.85 -0.55
N TYR A 633 -24.23 19.45 -0.32
CA TYR A 633 -23.94 20.83 -0.70
C TYR A 633 -24.10 21.04 -2.21
N LEU A 634 -23.56 20.11 -3.01
CA LEU A 634 -23.68 20.15 -4.46
C LEU A 634 -25.15 20.10 -4.91
N ALA A 635 -25.98 19.26 -4.25
CA ALA A 635 -27.40 19.16 -4.52
C ALA A 635 -28.15 20.47 -4.22
N ASP A 636 -27.83 21.13 -3.10
CA ASP A 636 -28.44 22.41 -2.74
C ASP A 636 -28.15 23.48 -3.81
N ARG A 637 -26.88 23.60 -4.20
CA ARG A 637 -26.46 24.56 -5.25
C ARG A 637 -27.11 24.28 -6.59
N PHE A 638 -27.24 22.99 -6.95
CA PHE A 638 -27.90 22.59 -8.18
C PHE A 638 -29.38 22.95 -8.17
N ILE A 639 -30.09 22.65 -7.08
CA ILE A 639 -31.52 22.96 -6.91
C ILE A 639 -31.74 24.49 -6.91
N GLU A 640 -30.91 25.24 -6.18
CA GLU A 640 -30.94 26.71 -6.12
C GLU A 640 -30.72 27.37 -7.48
N SER A 641 -29.98 26.74 -8.38
CA SER A 641 -29.74 27.27 -9.73
C SER A 641 -30.96 27.21 -10.64
N GLY A 642 -32.02 26.51 -10.25
CA GLY A 642 -33.19 26.28 -11.07
C GLY A 642 -32.98 25.31 -12.24
N GLN A 643 -31.81 24.66 -12.31
CA GLN A 643 -31.60 23.59 -13.29
C GLN A 643 -32.32 22.32 -12.88
N HIS A 644 -32.69 21.51 -13.86
CA HIS A 644 -33.36 20.23 -13.66
C HIS A 644 -32.50 19.09 -14.22
N LEU A 645 -32.37 18.03 -13.45
CA LEU A 645 -31.76 16.79 -13.89
C LEU A 645 -32.69 16.02 -14.82
N ILE A 646 -33.98 16.06 -14.49
CA ILE A 646 -35.05 15.54 -15.34
C ILE A 646 -36.08 16.67 -15.50
N ALA A 647 -36.28 17.13 -16.74
CA ALA A 647 -37.24 18.18 -17.00
C ALA A 647 -38.64 17.81 -16.47
N PRO A 648 -39.32 18.70 -15.74
CA PRO A 648 -40.67 18.42 -15.25
C PRO A 648 -41.59 18.17 -16.45
N VAL A 649 -42.36 17.07 -16.40
CA VAL A 649 -43.43 16.84 -17.38
C VAL A 649 -44.40 18.00 -17.26
N PRO A 650 -44.70 18.75 -18.33
CA PRO A 650 -45.68 19.81 -18.26
C PRO A 650 -46.98 19.25 -17.72
N SER A 651 -47.47 19.82 -16.60
CA SER A 651 -48.76 19.45 -16.04
C SER A 651 -49.82 19.72 -17.09
N SER A 652 -50.43 18.68 -17.66
CA SER A 652 -51.62 18.78 -18.49
C SER A 652 -52.83 19.09 -17.61
N HIS A 653 -52.84 20.26 -17.00
CA HIS A 653 -54.03 20.78 -16.29
C HIS A 653 -54.20 22.24 -16.66
N SER A 654 -54.83 22.46 -17.81
CA SER A 654 -55.72 23.60 -18.07
C SER A 654 -56.45 23.37 -19.41
N ARG A 655 -57.54 22.61 -19.38
CA ARG A 655 -58.77 22.89 -20.12
C ARG A 655 -59.95 22.24 -19.44
#